data_7c403d0ea9440a532108a5b3e5f3a25f
#
_entry.id   7c403d0ea9440a532108a5b3e5f3a25f
#
_cell.length_a   1.000
_cell.length_b   1.000
_cell.length_c   1.000
_cell.angle_alpha   90.00
_cell.angle_beta   90.00
_cell.angle_gamma   90.00
#
_symmetry.space_group_name_H-M   'P 1'
#
loop_
_entity.id
_entity.type
_entity.pdbx_description
1 polymer ?
#
loop_
_entity_poly.entity_id
_entity_poly.type
_entity_poly.pdbx_seq_one_letter_code
_entity_poly.pdbx_strand_id
1 'polypeptide(L)'
;LGTASTFSSAAPEAFGFLGTTRAGIAVNAGAGILAKPLQALSLVGGDVQIDRGRIGSQGGDIRIIAFGGLAGEVSVAGELPIARGNMDILNGGYVWALSDDAYHTGNILIATGTLTVDGGSGGEQTGFYTYTESARNAGNIRINASGDITLRNDGQVDTSTYTAGAGGSASVSARNITIDGTGSGLFSDSKPGSSGDAGDIRVLASGRLSIRNAATINSSSWSSGLAGNIMVSAGSIAIDSLGSGETGILSKAALSGNAGNIDVQATGSLSVKDNGSSINSSTWWSGNAGTVKVSAGSITLDGQGNGVAAISSASRSLSDPAGRAGTVDVTTAGTLAVLNGGLIDSSTWSRGNAGTVKVSAGRLVIDGMGARTSTGISSNNYPLSGLTGNAGNAGNIDVMVAGSLSVLNAGQIDSSTWSTGNAGTVKVAADTITVDREGSIRSTSSQQVLAPVPTGFGGNVQVNARNTLTISNGGEIDSSTYGSGNAGTVSVSAGDIRIFGEGTLFGIFSAAYGTLENLARSGNAGSLDVRATGALEIANGGMISSSTLTSGSAGKVTVSAANVRIDGQNSPGRNSGIFSRAYYGSSGQSGQIILSATDSVSLTGHGTVSIQNDASLGNPFGVTPGLLAVSAPTILLKDAEITAASTGNVAASQVQVDFSQRLALDNSGI
;
A
#
# COMPACT_ATOMS: atom_id res chain seq x y z
N LEU A 1 -77.46 11.44 16.80
CA LEU A 1 -76.67 12.32 15.91
C LEU A 1 -75.43 12.71 16.62
N GLY A 2 -74.29 12.23 16.06
CA GLY A 2 -72.97 12.34 16.67
C GLY A 2 -72.49 13.75 16.84
N THR A 3 -71.77 13.95 17.92
CA THR A 3 -70.96 15.11 18.16
C THR A 3 -69.95 15.24 17.04
N ALA A 4 -69.87 16.42 16.43
CA ALA A 4 -68.89 16.72 15.41
C ALA A 4 -67.47 16.41 15.94
N SER A 5 -66.80 15.47 15.35
CA SER A 5 -65.40 15.24 15.64
C SER A 5 -64.60 16.40 15.07
N THR A 6 -64.00 17.19 15.96
CA THR A 6 -63.05 18.23 15.58
C THR A 6 -61.73 17.55 15.26
N PHE A 7 -61.40 17.45 13.98
CA PHE A 7 -60.05 17.09 13.58
C PHE A 7 -59.14 18.28 13.77
N SER A 8 -57.99 18.05 14.40
CA SER A 8 -56.94 19.06 14.48
C SER A 8 -56.47 19.39 13.04
N SER A 9 -56.34 20.67 12.71
CA SER A 9 -55.77 21.13 11.47
C SER A 9 -54.22 21.11 11.49
N ALA A 10 -53.60 20.69 12.61
CA ALA A 10 -52.16 20.53 12.71
C ALA A 10 -51.70 19.32 11.88
N ALA A 11 -50.60 19.48 11.20
CA ALA A 11 -49.95 18.37 10.50
C ALA A 11 -49.64 17.22 11.49
N PRO A 12 -49.82 15.96 11.14
CA PRO A 12 -49.53 14.85 12.05
C PRO A 12 -48.02 14.81 12.33
N GLU A 13 -47.66 14.72 13.61
CA GLU A 13 -46.24 14.62 14.06
C GLU A 13 -45.73 13.19 14.00
N ALA A 14 -46.63 12.18 14.07
CA ALA A 14 -46.29 10.78 14.03
C ALA A 14 -47.45 9.92 13.47
N PHE A 15 -47.10 8.76 12.95
CA PHE A 15 -48.03 7.67 12.64
C PHE A 15 -48.01 6.65 13.78
N GLY A 16 -49.16 6.46 14.47
CA GLY A 16 -49.31 5.44 15.51
C GLY A 16 -49.79 4.10 14.92
N PHE A 17 -49.15 3.02 15.30
CA PHE A 17 -49.49 1.67 14.89
C PHE A 17 -49.85 0.82 16.12
N LEU A 18 -51.12 0.47 16.24
CA LEU A 18 -51.64 -0.21 17.42
C LEU A 18 -51.52 -1.75 17.35
N GLY A 19 -51.33 -2.32 16.16
CA GLY A 19 -51.27 -3.77 15.94
C GLY A 19 -49.97 -4.26 15.34
N THR A 20 -49.82 -5.56 15.29
CA THR A 20 -48.66 -6.25 14.69
C THR A 20 -48.84 -6.59 13.21
N THR A 21 -50.07 -6.48 12.67
CA THR A 21 -50.38 -6.76 11.26
C THR A 21 -50.39 -5.48 10.47
N ARG A 22 -49.59 -5.41 9.39
CA ARG A 22 -49.48 -4.23 8.52
C ARG A 22 -49.49 -4.61 7.06
N ALA A 23 -50.18 -3.77 6.29
CA ALA A 23 -50.14 -3.88 4.85
C ALA A 23 -48.75 -3.45 4.34
N GLY A 24 -48.24 -4.19 3.37
CA GLY A 24 -47.06 -3.80 2.59
C GLY A 24 -47.40 -2.70 1.58
N ILE A 25 -46.37 -2.06 1.09
CA ILE A 25 -46.40 -1.12 -0.03
C ILE A 25 -45.80 -1.83 -1.24
N ALA A 26 -46.56 -1.98 -2.33
CA ALA A 26 -46.06 -2.53 -3.58
C ALA A 26 -46.23 -1.51 -4.71
N VAL A 27 -45.10 -1.20 -5.40
CA VAL A 27 -45.08 -0.35 -6.59
C VAL A 27 -44.55 -1.18 -7.76
N ASN A 28 -45.47 -1.68 -8.58
CA ASN A 28 -45.15 -2.63 -9.64
C ASN A 28 -44.92 -1.95 -10.99
N ALA A 29 -44.59 -2.73 -12.01
CA ALA A 29 -44.20 -2.28 -13.35
C ALA A 29 -45.13 -1.18 -13.92
N GLY A 30 -44.53 -0.08 -14.34
CA GLY A 30 -45.20 1.08 -14.89
C GLY A 30 -45.90 1.98 -13.87
N ALA A 31 -45.96 1.58 -12.60
CA ALA A 31 -46.55 2.40 -11.53
C ALA A 31 -45.53 3.40 -10.99
N GLY A 32 -45.99 4.57 -10.52
CA GLY A 32 -45.15 5.59 -9.88
C GLY A 32 -45.89 6.32 -8.77
N ILE A 33 -45.19 6.55 -7.66
CA ILE A 33 -45.60 7.47 -6.60
C ILE A 33 -44.73 8.71 -6.72
N LEU A 34 -45.31 9.83 -7.15
CA LEU A 34 -44.57 11.06 -7.41
C LEU A 34 -45.08 12.18 -6.50
N ALA A 35 -44.19 12.78 -5.73
CA ALA A 35 -44.50 14.00 -4.99
C ALA A 35 -44.61 15.19 -5.95
N LYS A 36 -45.41 16.20 -5.61
CA LYS A 36 -45.35 17.50 -6.28
C LYS A 36 -43.97 18.15 -6.01
N PRO A 37 -43.45 18.97 -6.93
CA PRO A 37 -42.20 19.66 -6.72
C PRO A 37 -42.09 20.34 -5.34
N LEU A 38 -40.94 20.23 -4.69
CA LEU A 38 -40.65 20.74 -3.34
C LEU A 38 -41.45 20.12 -2.20
N GLN A 39 -42.29 19.14 -2.44
CA GLN A 39 -43.07 18.47 -1.39
C GLN A 39 -42.34 17.20 -0.94
N ALA A 40 -42.22 17.05 0.37
CA ALA A 40 -41.69 15.82 0.96
C ALA A 40 -42.69 14.66 0.79
N LEU A 41 -42.18 13.45 0.57
CA LEU A 41 -42.93 12.22 0.48
C LEU A 41 -42.53 11.28 1.63
N SER A 42 -43.49 10.90 2.45
CA SER A 42 -43.25 9.91 3.52
C SER A 42 -44.13 8.69 3.30
N LEU A 43 -43.51 7.52 3.18
CA LEU A 43 -44.17 6.22 3.03
C LEU A 43 -43.82 5.32 4.21
N VAL A 44 -44.83 4.83 4.91
CA VAL A 44 -44.63 3.93 6.05
C VAL A 44 -45.54 2.71 5.88
N GLY A 45 -44.96 1.52 5.79
CA GLY A 45 -45.66 0.27 5.59
C GLY A 45 -45.08 -0.89 6.40
N GLY A 46 -45.64 -2.08 6.24
CA GLY A 46 -45.06 -3.32 6.74
C GLY A 46 -43.78 -3.63 5.98
N ASP A 47 -43.89 -4.29 4.86
CA ASP A 47 -42.83 -4.44 3.87
C ASP A 47 -42.98 -3.45 2.73
N VAL A 48 -41.91 -3.17 1.98
CA VAL A 48 -41.93 -2.29 0.81
C VAL A 48 -41.32 -3.02 -0.38
N GLN A 49 -42.03 -3.11 -1.49
CA GLN A 49 -41.53 -3.68 -2.73
C GLN A 49 -41.68 -2.70 -3.89
N ILE A 50 -40.61 -2.50 -4.64
CA ILE A 50 -40.58 -1.69 -5.86
C ILE A 50 -40.03 -2.57 -6.98
N ASP A 51 -40.90 -3.16 -7.81
CA ASP A 51 -40.53 -4.02 -8.93
C ASP A 51 -40.84 -3.31 -10.26
N ARG A 52 -39.83 -2.82 -10.97
CA ARG A 52 -40.01 -2.02 -12.20
C ARG A 52 -40.91 -0.80 -12.00
N GLY A 53 -41.11 -0.37 -10.77
CA GLY A 53 -41.86 0.81 -10.36
C GLY A 53 -40.93 1.94 -9.96
N ARG A 54 -41.50 3.12 -9.69
CA ARG A 54 -40.71 4.28 -9.30
C ARG A 54 -41.36 5.10 -8.19
N ILE A 55 -40.51 5.62 -7.29
CA ILE A 55 -40.90 6.59 -6.28
C ILE A 55 -40.02 7.83 -6.47
N GLY A 56 -40.61 9.02 -6.58
CA GLY A 56 -39.81 10.19 -6.92
C GLY A 56 -40.30 11.51 -6.36
N SER A 57 -39.36 12.46 -6.24
CA SER A 57 -39.61 13.86 -5.90
C SER A 57 -38.66 14.78 -6.65
N GLN A 58 -39.15 15.93 -7.08
CA GLN A 58 -38.32 17.04 -7.55
C GLN A 58 -38.11 18.04 -6.39
N GLY A 59 -36.92 18.07 -5.81
CA GLY A 59 -36.55 19.01 -4.73
C GLY A 59 -37.15 18.71 -3.35
N GLY A 60 -37.97 17.68 -3.18
CA GLY A 60 -38.53 17.29 -1.88
C GLY A 60 -37.84 16.06 -1.32
N ASP A 61 -37.73 15.96 0.01
CA ASP A 61 -37.20 14.80 0.71
C ASP A 61 -38.10 13.57 0.53
N ILE A 62 -37.52 12.39 0.39
CA ILE A 62 -38.20 11.11 0.38
C ILE A 62 -37.83 10.33 1.63
N ARG A 63 -38.83 9.90 2.38
CA ARG A 63 -38.69 9.05 3.55
C ARG A 63 -39.48 7.77 3.38
N ILE A 64 -38.83 6.61 3.41
CA ILE A 64 -39.49 5.30 3.30
C ILE A 64 -39.09 4.46 4.51
N ILE A 65 -40.12 3.92 5.20
CA ILE A 65 -39.96 3.11 6.39
C ILE A 65 -40.70 1.79 6.20
N ALA A 66 -39.94 0.70 6.04
CA ALA A 66 -40.45 -0.66 6.11
C ALA A 66 -40.46 -1.10 7.58
N PHE A 67 -41.50 -0.70 8.31
CA PHE A 67 -41.54 -0.83 9.77
C PHE A 67 -41.72 -2.27 10.26
N GLY A 68 -42.35 -3.12 9.45
CA GLY A 68 -42.65 -4.52 9.80
C GLY A 68 -43.80 -4.65 10.79
N GLY A 69 -43.91 -5.79 11.45
CA GLY A 69 -44.99 -6.14 12.38
C GLY A 69 -44.84 -5.63 13.81
N LEU A 70 -44.25 -4.45 14.03
CA LEU A 70 -44.08 -3.86 15.37
C LEU A 70 -45.23 -2.89 15.71
N ALA A 71 -45.76 -2.90 16.93
CA ALA A 71 -46.57 -1.80 17.46
C ALA A 71 -45.64 -0.63 17.83
N GLY A 72 -46.11 0.60 17.66
CA GLY A 72 -45.31 1.79 18.00
C GLY A 72 -45.67 3.01 17.17
N GLU A 73 -44.96 4.07 17.39
CA GLU A 73 -45.08 5.34 16.66
C GLU A 73 -43.86 5.54 15.73
N VAL A 74 -44.15 6.10 14.55
CA VAL A 74 -43.15 6.53 13.59
C VAL A 74 -43.32 8.04 13.39
N SER A 75 -42.37 8.82 13.82
CA SER A 75 -42.35 10.27 13.60
C SER A 75 -42.33 10.61 12.11
N VAL A 76 -43.09 11.62 11.72
CA VAL A 76 -43.11 12.14 10.33
C VAL A 76 -41.83 12.87 10.02
N ALA A 77 -41.25 13.56 11.00
CA ALA A 77 -39.95 14.24 10.93
C ALA A 77 -39.06 13.75 12.08
N GLY A 78 -37.77 13.78 11.92
CA GLY A 78 -36.84 13.38 12.97
C GLY A 78 -36.04 12.12 12.66
N GLU A 79 -35.50 11.46 13.67
CA GLU A 79 -34.62 10.30 13.48
C GLU A 79 -35.32 9.10 12.85
N LEU A 80 -34.56 8.32 12.08
CA LEU A 80 -35.06 7.08 11.50
C LEU A 80 -35.29 6.03 12.60
N PRO A 81 -36.48 5.40 12.67
CA PRO A 81 -36.74 4.36 13.67
C PRO A 81 -35.98 3.08 13.37
N ILE A 82 -35.90 2.20 14.36
CA ILE A 82 -35.50 0.80 14.11
C ILE A 82 -36.65 0.10 13.43
N ALA A 83 -36.48 -0.20 12.14
CA ALA A 83 -37.48 -0.89 11.31
C ALA A 83 -37.13 -2.39 11.21
N ARG A 84 -38.13 -3.25 10.94
CA ARG A 84 -37.99 -4.71 10.84
C ARG A 84 -38.67 -5.31 9.62
N GLY A 85 -39.37 -4.52 8.81
CA GLY A 85 -39.96 -4.95 7.53
C GLY A 85 -38.86 -5.03 6.46
N ASN A 86 -39.12 -5.80 5.42
CA ASN A 86 -38.23 -5.94 4.28
C ASN A 86 -38.47 -4.82 3.27
N MET A 87 -37.41 -4.41 2.59
CA MET A 87 -37.47 -3.52 1.45
C MET A 87 -36.76 -4.17 0.26
N ASP A 88 -37.50 -4.37 -0.84
CA ASP A 88 -36.96 -4.94 -2.07
C ASP A 88 -37.15 -3.97 -3.23
N ILE A 89 -36.07 -3.63 -3.92
CA ILE A 89 -36.05 -2.84 -5.15
C ILE A 89 -35.48 -3.73 -6.25
N LEU A 90 -36.33 -4.06 -7.24
CA LEU A 90 -36.09 -5.13 -8.18
C LEU A 90 -36.25 -4.67 -9.63
N ASN A 91 -35.43 -5.27 -10.53
CA ASN A 91 -35.64 -5.28 -11.98
C ASN A 91 -35.85 -3.89 -12.62
N GLY A 92 -35.03 -2.89 -12.30
CA GLY A 92 -35.23 -1.51 -12.79
C GLY A 92 -36.20 -0.69 -11.93
N GLY A 93 -36.53 -1.15 -10.73
CA GLY A 93 -37.24 -0.34 -9.73
C GLY A 93 -36.31 0.70 -9.14
N TYR A 94 -36.79 1.92 -8.87
CA TYR A 94 -35.91 2.95 -8.29
C TYR A 94 -36.65 4.01 -7.46
N VAL A 95 -35.90 4.61 -6.54
CA VAL A 95 -36.29 5.77 -5.73
C VAL A 95 -35.39 6.93 -6.09
N TRP A 96 -35.97 8.09 -6.43
CA TRP A 96 -35.18 9.23 -6.85
C TRP A 96 -35.62 10.56 -6.23
N ALA A 97 -34.63 11.41 -5.86
CA ALA A 97 -34.85 12.79 -5.47
C ALA A 97 -33.87 13.66 -6.25
N LEU A 98 -34.27 14.16 -7.42
CA LEU A 98 -33.40 14.87 -8.36
C LEU A 98 -33.59 16.38 -8.26
N SER A 99 -32.53 17.11 -8.56
CA SER A 99 -32.58 18.56 -8.81
C SER A 99 -32.69 18.84 -10.30
N ASP A 100 -33.38 19.92 -10.62
CA ASP A 100 -33.19 20.66 -11.86
C ASP A 100 -32.74 22.10 -11.54
N ASP A 101 -32.59 22.94 -12.56
CA ASP A 101 -32.16 24.33 -12.36
C ASP A 101 -33.14 25.16 -11.49
N ALA A 102 -34.38 24.72 -11.37
CA ALA A 102 -35.44 25.41 -10.62
C ALA A 102 -35.49 24.97 -9.14
N TYR A 103 -35.11 23.72 -8.81
CA TYR A 103 -35.34 23.13 -7.49
C TYR A 103 -34.07 22.55 -6.88
N HIS A 104 -33.94 22.65 -5.53
CA HIS A 104 -32.89 21.94 -4.77
C HIS A 104 -33.12 20.43 -4.85
N THR A 105 -32.07 19.65 -4.68
CA THR A 105 -32.18 18.19 -4.53
C THR A 105 -32.69 17.82 -3.14
N GLY A 106 -33.70 16.97 -3.06
CA GLY A 106 -34.16 16.40 -1.79
C GLY A 106 -33.24 15.26 -1.34
N ASN A 107 -33.35 14.90 -0.06
CA ASN A 107 -32.65 13.75 0.53
C ASN A 107 -33.51 12.49 0.44
N ILE A 108 -32.87 11.31 0.47
CA ILE A 108 -33.54 10.01 0.61
C ILE A 108 -33.17 9.40 1.96
N LEU A 109 -34.19 9.10 2.76
CA LEU A 109 -34.08 8.57 4.11
C LEU A 109 -34.79 7.24 4.21
N ILE A 110 -34.06 6.13 4.45
CA ILE A 110 -34.62 4.76 4.46
C ILE A 110 -34.40 4.12 5.83
N ALA A 111 -35.45 3.53 6.39
CA ALA A 111 -35.35 2.62 7.53
C ALA A 111 -36.01 1.29 7.19
N THR A 112 -35.30 0.18 7.39
CA THR A 112 -35.78 -1.16 7.03
C THR A 112 -35.21 -2.25 7.92
N GLY A 113 -35.82 -3.41 7.95
CA GLY A 113 -35.27 -4.62 8.52
C GLY A 113 -34.14 -5.17 7.64
N THR A 114 -34.47 -5.56 6.43
CA THR A 114 -33.52 -5.98 5.38
C THR A 114 -33.72 -5.12 4.12
N LEU A 115 -32.67 -4.97 3.33
CA LEU A 115 -32.71 -4.29 2.04
C LEU A 115 -32.15 -5.19 0.96
N THR A 116 -32.91 -5.42 -0.10
CA THR A 116 -32.40 -6.02 -1.35
C THR A 116 -32.56 -5.01 -2.49
N VAL A 117 -31.47 -4.72 -3.19
CA VAL A 117 -31.47 -3.98 -4.46
C VAL A 117 -30.89 -4.89 -5.52
N ASP A 118 -31.71 -5.35 -6.46
CA ASP A 118 -31.36 -6.35 -7.46
C ASP A 118 -31.84 -5.92 -8.85
N GLY A 119 -30.91 -5.53 -9.71
CA GLY A 119 -31.20 -5.12 -11.08
C GLY A 119 -31.66 -6.23 -12.00
N GLY A 120 -31.57 -7.50 -11.55
CA GLY A 120 -31.94 -8.65 -12.37
C GLY A 120 -31.03 -8.82 -13.59
N SER A 121 -31.57 -9.41 -14.67
CA SER A 121 -30.83 -9.65 -15.91
C SER A 121 -30.94 -8.50 -16.94
N GLY A 122 -31.72 -7.45 -16.64
CA GLY A 122 -32.10 -6.41 -17.63
C GLY A 122 -31.10 -5.25 -17.79
N GLY A 123 -30.17 -5.07 -16.87
CA GLY A 123 -29.20 -3.95 -16.93
C GLY A 123 -29.80 -2.56 -16.78
N GLU A 124 -31.03 -2.47 -16.23
CA GLU A 124 -31.69 -1.20 -15.95
C GLU A 124 -31.25 -0.67 -14.58
N GLN A 125 -31.12 0.67 -14.47
CA GLN A 125 -30.79 1.33 -13.22
C GLN A 125 -31.78 0.91 -12.10
N THR A 126 -31.27 0.31 -11.06
CA THR A 126 -32.04 -0.19 -9.91
C THR A 126 -31.49 0.35 -8.62
N GLY A 127 -32.29 1.05 -7.81
CA GLY A 127 -31.79 1.53 -6.51
C GLY A 127 -32.25 2.92 -6.08
N PHE A 128 -31.34 3.66 -5.48
CA PHE A 128 -31.59 4.99 -4.90
C PHE A 128 -30.72 6.04 -5.55
N TYR A 129 -31.32 7.18 -5.96
CA TYR A 129 -30.65 8.19 -6.76
C TYR A 129 -30.97 9.62 -6.28
N THR A 130 -29.90 10.38 -5.94
CA THR A 130 -30.00 11.83 -5.68
C THR A 130 -28.98 12.62 -6.50
N TYR A 131 -28.51 12.06 -7.63
CA TYR A 131 -27.53 12.73 -8.48
C TYR A 131 -28.04 14.08 -8.99
N THR A 132 -27.11 14.96 -9.35
CA THR A 132 -27.44 16.27 -9.92
C THR A 132 -26.95 16.41 -11.35
N GLU A 133 -27.84 16.98 -12.20
CA GLU A 133 -27.56 17.40 -13.57
C GLU A 133 -27.62 18.92 -13.69
N SER A 134 -27.61 19.66 -12.57
CA SER A 134 -27.66 21.12 -12.51
C SER A 134 -26.45 21.69 -11.74
N ALA A 135 -26.30 23.03 -11.70
CA ALA A 135 -25.29 23.67 -10.87
C ALA A 135 -25.55 23.59 -9.35
N ARG A 136 -26.64 22.94 -8.94
CA ARG A 136 -26.98 22.71 -7.52
C ARG A 136 -26.41 21.38 -7.04
N ASN A 137 -26.15 21.29 -5.74
CA ASN A 137 -25.62 20.06 -5.14
C ASN A 137 -26.65 18.93 -5.16
N ALA A 138 -26.19 17.69 -5.28
CA ALA A 138 -27.00 16.49 -5.09
C ALA A 138 -27.47 16.37 -3.63
N GLY A 139 -28.58 15.68 -3.40
CA GLY A 139 -29.07 15.36 -2.06
C GLY A 139 -28.31 14.21 -1.43
N ASN A 140 -28.52 14.01 -0.13
CA ASN A 140 -27.90 12.93 0.61
C ASN A 140 -28.80 11.68 0.64
N ILE A 141 -28.18 10.50 0.70
CA ILE A 141 -28.88 9.24 0.92
C ILE A 141 -28.44 8.66 2.27
N ARG A 142 -29.41 8.37 3.12
CA ARG A 142 -29.18 7.66 4.38
C ARG A 142 -30.03 6.40 4.47
N ILE A 143 -29.38 5.26 4.62
CA ILE A 143 -30.03 3.94 4.72
C ILE A 143 -29.64 3.31 6.06
N ASN A 144 -30.64 3.02 6.90
CA ASN A 144 -30.46 2.30 8.15
C ASN A 144 -31.26 0.98 8.05
N ALA A 145 -30.54 -0.15 7.96
CA ALA A 145 -31.13 -1.48 8.06
C ALA A 145 -30.78 -2.11 9.41
N SER A 146 -31.77 -2.66 10.11
CA SER A 146 -31.50 -3.41 11.35
C SER A 146 -30.99 -4.83 11.09
N GLY A 147 -31.17 -5.35 9.89
CA GLY A 147 -30.68 -6.62 9.37
C GLY A 147 -29.64 -6.43 8.29
N ASP A 148 -29.75 -7.18 7.21
CA ASP A 148 -28.76 -7.25 6.14
C ASP A 148 -29.12 -6.37 4.94
N ILE A 149 -28.10 -5.86 4.24
CA ILE A 149 -28.21 -5.17 2.95
C ILE A 149 -27.53 -6.00 1.88
N THR A 150 -28.22 -6.19 0.75
CA THR A 150 -27.67 -6.80 -0.46
C THR A 150 -27.91 -5.89 -1.66
N LEU A 151 -26.81 -5.47 -2.32
CA LEU A 151 -26.85 -4.78 -3.61
C LEU A 151 -26.23 -5.73 -4.65
N ARG A 152 -26.95 -6.03 -5.74
CA ARG A 152 -26.45 -6.95 -6.77
C ARG A 152 -27.02 -6.66 -8.15
N ASN A 153 -26.34 -7.18 -9.19
CA ASN A 153 -26.79 -7.07 -10.57
C ASN A 153 -27.15 -5.63 -10.95
N ASP A 154 -26.20 -4.71 -10.79
CA ASP A 154 -26.38 -3.26 -11.01
C ASP A 154 -27.29 -2.57 -9.96
N GLY A 155 -27.37 -3.14 -8.75
CA GLY A 155 -28.03 -2.50 -7.61
C GLY A 155 -27.21 -1.36 -7.02
N GLN A 156 -27.78 -0.14 -6.97
CA GLN A 156 -27.01 1.08 -6.70
C GLN A 156 -27.60 1.97 -5.60
N VAL A 157 -26.71 2.68 -4.92
CA VAL A 157 -26.99 3.89 -4.15
C VAL A 157 -26.09 4.97 -4.72
N ASP A 158 -26.66 5.98 -5.40
CA ASP A 158 -25.90 6.96 -6.16
C ASP A 158 -26.27 8.40 -5.80
N THR A 159 -25.27 9.16 -5.35
CA THR A 159 -25.35 10.59 -5.01
C THR A 159 -24.39 11.44 -5.86
N SER A 160 -23.97 10.96 -7.02
CA SER A 160 -22.96 11.56 -7.89
C SER A 160 -23.36 12.91 -8.47
N THR A 161 -22.37 13.63 -9.03
CA THR A 161 -22.59 14.86 -9.80
C THR A 161 -22.16 14.70 -11.25
N TYR A 162 -22.94 15.29 -12.17
CA TYR A 162 -22.66 15.34 -13.61
C TYR A 162 -22.31 16.76 -14.09
N THR A 163 -22.35 17.76 -13.20
CA THR A 163 -22.24 19.17 -13.53
C THR A 163 -21.35 19.94 -12.56
N ALA A 164 -21.63 21.23 -12.32
CA ALA A 164 -20.87 22.10 -11.41
C ALA A 164 -21.32 21.97 -9.95
N GLY A 165 -22.49 21.41 -9.66
CA GLY A 165 -22.94 21.12 -8.29
C GLY A 165 -22.13 19.97 -7.68
N ALA A 166 -21.96 19.97 -6.37
CA ALA A 166 -21.28 18.87 -5.68
C ALA A 166 -22.18 17.63 -5.57
N GLY A 167 -21.58 16.45 -5.55
CA GLY A 167 -22.24 15.19 -5.19
C GLY A 167 -22.73 15.22 -3.74
N GLY A 168 -23.76 14.43 -3.44
CA GLY A 168 -24.29 14.26 -2.08
C GLY A 168 -23.52 13.21 -1.29
N SER A 169 -23.79 13.14 0.02
CA SER A 169 -23.19 12.11 0.87
C SER A 169 -24.08 10.85 0.91
N ALA A 170 -23.45 9.67 0.88
CA ALA A 170 -24.12 8.38 1.09
C ALA A 170 -23.73 7.79 2.46
N SER A 171 -24.74 7.50 3.30
CA SER A 171 -24.52 6.87 4.61
C SER A 171 -25.35 5.60 4.73
N VAL A 172 -24.68 4.44 4.87
CA VAL A 172 -25.33 3.12 4.90
C VAL A 172 -24.93 2.39 6.17
N SER A 173 -25.92 1.92 6.94
CA SER A 173 -25.68 1.12 8.14
C SER A 173 -26.54 -0.16 8.14
N ALA A 174 -25.93 -1.31 8.51
CA ALA A 174 -26.58 -2.61 8.55
C ALA A 174 -25.88 -3.59 9.49
N ARG A 175 -26.45 -4.77 9.69
CA ARG A 175 -25.74 -5.88 10.31
C ARG A 175 -24.68 -6.43 9.37
N ASN A 176 -25.07 -6.91 8.20
CA ASN A 176 -24.14 -7.31 7.15
C ASN A 176 -24.47 -6.54 5.86
N ILE A 177 -23.41 -6.27 5.06
CA ILE A 177 -23.54 -5.62 3.76
C ILE A 177 -22.84 -6.48 2.71
N THR A 178 -23.59 -6.85 1.67
CA THR A 178 -23.05 -7.54 0.50
C THR A 178 -23.27 -6.69 -0.74
N ILE A 179 -22.19 -6.42 -1.48
CA ILE A 179 -22.21 -5.72 -2.76
C ILE A 179 -21.57 -6.66 -3.78
N ASP A 180 -22.33 -7.06 -4.81
CA ASP A 180 -21.95 -8.14 -5.71
C ASP A 180 -22.33 -7.83 -7.16
N GLY A 181 -21.38 -7.96 -8.06
CA GLY A 181 -21.60 -7.82 -9.49
C GLY A 181 -21.25 -6.45 -10.06
N THR A 182 -20.91 -6.45 -11.33
CA THR A 182 -20.57 -5.24 -12.10
C THR A 182 -21.69 -4.21 -11.98
N GLY A 183 -21.34 -2.92 -11.80
CA GLY A 183 -22.29 -1.84 -11.65
C GLY A 183 -22.93 -1.74 -10.26
N SER A 184 -22.84 -2.78 -9.43
CA SER A 184 -23.38 -2.74 -8.07
C SER A 184 -22.48 -1.90 -7.15
N GLY A 185 -23.06 -1.01 -6.34
CA GLY A 185 -22.23 -0.20 -5.47
C GLY A 185 -22.89 0.94 -4.72
N LEU A 186 -22.01 1.64 -3.99
CA LEU A 186 -22.30 2.93 -3.40
C LEU A 186 -21.45 3.98 -4.15
N PHE A 187 -22.11 4.96 -4.75
CA PHE A 187 -21.47 5.94 -5.61
C PHE A 187 -21.75 7.36 -5.13
N SER A 188 -20.68 8.17 -5.09
CA SER A 188 -20.77 9.62 -4.94
C SER A 188 -19.69 10.30 -5.78
N ASP A 189 -19.65 9.95 -7.07
CA ASP A 189 -18.57 10.37 -7.98
C ASP A 189 -18.78 11.78 -8.52
N SER A 190 -17.68 12.47 -8.81
CA SER A 190 -17.66 13.57 -9.77
C SER A 190 -17.45 12.98 -11.17
N LYS A 191 -18.52 12.88 -11.96
CA LYS A 191 -18.53 12.17 -13.25
C LYS A 191 -17.74 12.94 -14.34
N PRO A 192 -17.35 12.29 -15.46
CA PRO A 192 -16.64 12.94 -16.55
C PRO A 192 -17.37 14.19 -17.08
N GLY A 193 -16.63 15.30 -17.20
CA GLY A 193 -17.18 16.58 -17.68
C GLY A 193 -17.81 17.46 -16.58
N SER A 194 -17.97 16.96 -15.36
CA SER A 194 -18.42 17.77 -14.23
C SER A 194 -17.28 18.68 -13.71
N SER A 195 -17.61 19.72 -12.96
CA SER A 195 -16.63 20.52 -12.19
C SER A 195 -16.92 20.51 -10.69
N GLY A 196 -18.04 19.91 -10.28
CA GLY A 196 -18.40 19.75 -8.87
C GLY A 196 -17.56 18.67 -8.18
N ASP A 197 -17.42 18.80 -6.88
CA ASP A 197 -16.73 17.82 -6.06
C ASP A 197 -17.58 16.55 -5.86
N ALA A 198 -16.95 15.40 -5.69
CA ALA A 198 -17.60 14.18 -5.23
C ALA A 198 -18.00 14.31 -3.75
N GLY A 199 -19.04 13.60 -3.30
CA GLY A 199 -19.46 13.63 -1.91
C GLY A 199 -18.85 12.49 -1.09
N ASP A 200 -19.03 12.53 0.23
CA ASP A 200 -18.47 11.54 1.15
C ASP A 200 -19.35 10.27 1.22
N ILE A 201 -18.69 9.12 1.44
CA ILE A 201 -19.38 7.84 1.69
C ILE A 201 -19.04 7.30 3.07
N ARG A 202 -20.06 6.94 3.83
CA ARG A 202 -19.91 6.28 5.13
C ARG A 202 -20.64 4.94 5.16
N VAL A 203 -19.92 3.88 5.51
CA VAL A 203 -20.45 2.51 5.63
C VAL A 203 -20.20 1.97 7.03
N LEU A 204 -21.24 1.48 7.67
CA LEU A 204 -21.17 0.82 8.96
C LEU A 204 -21.84 -0.56 8.89
N ALA A 205 -21.05 -1.63 8.97
CA ALA A 205 -21.53 -2.99 9.08
C ALA A 205 -21.15 -3.56 10.45
N SER A 206 -22.10 -3.78 11.35
CA SER A 206 -21.79 -4.35 12.67
C SER A 206 -21.20 -5.78 12.60
N GLY A 207 -21.51 -6.52 11.52
CA GLY A 207 -20.96 -7.83 11.17
C GLY A 207 -20.02 -7.73 9.96
N ARG A 208 -20.38 -8.35 8.84
CA ARG A 208 -19.54 -8.49 7.66
C ARG A 208 -19.87 -7.47 6.57
N LEU A 209 -18.84 -6.89 5.97
CA LEU A 209 -18.89 -6.23 4.67
C LEU A 209 -18.22 -7.13 3.61
N SER A 210 -18.96 -7.44 2.52
CA SER A 210 -18.44 -8.21 1.38
C SER A 210 -18.63 -7.42 0.09
N ILE A 211 -17.54 -7.18 -0.64
CA ILE A 211 -17.51 -6.47 -1.94
C ILE A 211 -16.88 -7.42 -2.95
N ARG A 212 -17.59 -7.79 -4.03
CA ARG A 212 -17.07 -8.79 -4.97
C ARG A 212 -17.58 -8.61 -6.40
N ASN A 213 -16.93 -9.29 -7.36
CA ASN A 213 -17.35 -9.34 -8.77
C ASN A 213 -17.47 -7.95 -9.41
N ALA A 214 -16.43 -7.13 -9.38
CA ALA A 214 -16.41 -5.77 -9.92
C ALA A 214 -17.42 -4.79 -9.25
N ALA A 215 -17.84 -5.09 -8.02
CA ALA A 215 -18.62 -4.17 -7.21
C ALA A 215 -17.72 -3.15 -6.50
N THR A 216 -18.24 -1.94 -6.23
CA THR A 216 -17.41 -0.88 -5.62
C THR A 216 -18.16 0.00 -4.61
N ILE A 217 -17.40 0.53 -3.65
CA ILE A 217 -17.73 1.73 -2.89
C ILE A 217 -16.84 2.82 -3.45
N ASN A 218 -17.42 3.79 -4.17
CA ASN A 218 -16.66 4.69 -5.00
C ASN A 218 -17.08 6.15 -4.83
N SER A 219 -16.10 7.00 -4.47
CA SER A 219 -16.25 8.46 -4.40
C SER A 219 -15.13 9.15 -5.17
N SER A 220 -14.88 8.71 -6.40
CA SER A 220 -13.80 9.22 -7.23
C SER A 220 -14.19 10.48 -7.99
N SER A 221 -13.17 11.27 -8.36
CA SER A 221 -13.34 12.36 -9.32
C SER A 221 -12.76 11.96 -10.68
N TRP A 222 -13.62 11.94 -11.69
CA TRP A 222 -13.26 11.73 -13.10
C TRP A 222 -13.08 13.04 -13.87
N SER A 223 -13.06 14.16 -13.15
CA SER A 223 -13.02 15.51 -13.70
C SER A 223 -12.12 16.44 -12.88
N SER A 224 -12.37 17.76 -12.91
CA SER A 224 -11.59 18.76 -12.16
C SER A 224 -12.00 18.90 -10.69
N GLY A 225 -13.17 18.40 -10.28
CA GLY A 225 -13.62 18.41 -8.88
C GLY A 225 -12.77 17.50 -7.98
N LEU A 226 -12.86 17.70 -6.68
CA LEU A 226 -12.20 16.85 -5.69
C LEU A 226 -12.93 15.50 -5.57
N ALA A 227 -12.21 14.43 -5.29
CA ALA A 227 -12.82 13.18 -4.85
C ALA A 227 -13.26 13.29 -3.38
N GLY A 228 -14.31 12.57 -2.97
CA GLY A 228 -14.82 12.59 -1.61
C GLY A 228 -14.11 11.58 -0.70
N ASN A 229 -14.32 11.72 0.60
CA ASN A 229 -13.74 10.81 1.57
C ASN A 229 -14.62 9.56 1.77
N ILE A 230 -13.99 8.44 2.08
CA ILE A 230 -14.69 7.19 2.37
C ILE A 230 -14.32 6.70 3.75
N MET A 231 -15.33 6.45 4.58
CA MET A 231 -15.17 5.84 5.90
C MET A 231 -15.94 4.52 5.96
N VAL A 232 -15.23 3.44 6.26
CA VAL A 232 -15.80 2.10 6.40
C VAL A 232 -15.46 1.52 7.76
N SER A 233 -16.48 1.06 8.48
CA SER A 233 -16.29 0.30 9.72
C SER A 233 -17.10 -1.00 9.66
N ALA A 234 -16.47 -2.15 9.97
CA ALA A 234 -17.13 -3.45 9.94
C ALA A 234 -16.58 -4.41 11.01
N GLY A 235 -17.34 -5.47 11.28
CA GLY A 235 -16.82 -6.60 12.06
C GLY A 235 -15.72 -7.34 11.31
N SER A 236 -15.95 -7.63 10.02
CA SER A 236 -14.96 -8.15 9.09
C SER A 236 -15.20 -7.62 7.67
N ILE A 237 -14.15 -7.54 6.86
CA ILE A 237 -14.21 -7.02 5.49
C ILE A 237 -13.59 -8.03 4.53
N ALA A 238 -14.30 -8.32 3.43
CA ALA A 238 -13.79 -9.12 2.33
C ALA A 238 -14.00 -8.37 1.01
N ILE A 239 -12.93 -8.16 0.27
CA ILE A 239 -12.90 -7.60 -1.08
C ILE A 239 -12.30 -8.68 -1.99
N ASP A 240 -13.06 -9.10 -3.02
CA ASP A 240 -12.65 -10.20 -3.89
C ASP A 240 -13.20 -9.98 -5.31
N SER A 241 -12.30 -9.70 -6.26
CA SER A 241 -12.71 -9.46 -7.65
C SER A 241 -13.21 -10.72 -8.37
N LEU A 242 -12.81 -11.90 -7.92
CA LEU A 242 -13.07 -13.17 -8.60
C LEU A 242 -12.71 -13.13 -10.10
N GLY A 243 -11.67 -12.34 -10.45
CA GLY A 243 -11.22 -12.14 -11.84
C GLY A 243 -12.08 -11.22 -12.69
N SER A 244 -13.12 -10.58 -12.15
CA SER A 244 -14.12 -9.81 -12.91
C SER A 244 -13.76 -8.34 -13.16
N GLY A 245 -12.67 -7.83 -12.59
CA GLY A 245 -12.24 -6.43 -12.78
C GLY A 245 -12.07 -5.63 -11.49
N GLU A 246 -12.10 -4.30 -11.58
CA GLU A 246 -11.86 -3.43 -10.44
C GLU A 246 -12.96 -3.60 -9.38
N THR A 247 -12.53 -4.03 -8.20
CA THR A 247 -13.43 -4.33 -7.07
C THR A 247 -12.86 -3.66 -5.82
N GLY A 248 -13.69 -2.95 -5.05
CA GLY A 248 -13.18 -2.43 -3.78
C GLY A 248 -13.68 -1.08 -3.31
N ILE A 249 -12.82 -0.37 -2.58
CA ILE A 249 -13.09 0.93 -1.95
C ILE A 249 -12.20 1.97 -2.63
N LEU A 250 -12.82 2.91 -3.36
CA LEU A 250 -12.12 3.75 -4.32
C LEU A 250 -12.45 5.23 -4.10
N SER A 251 -11.42 6.06 -3.95
CA SER A 251 -11.55 7.53 -3.94
C SER A 251 -10.41 8.14 -4.77
N LYS A 252 -10.46 7.94 -6.07
CA LYS A 252 -9.38 8.28 -7.01
C LYS A 252 -9.61 9.64 -7.66
N ALA A 253 -8.52 10.27 -8.13
CA ALA A 253 -8.59 11.46 -8.97
C ALA A 253 -8.04 11.16 -10.37
N ALA A 254 -8.89 11.32 -11.38
CA ALA A 254 -8.50 11.04 -12.77
C ALA A 254 -7.93 12.26 -13.52
N LEU A 255 -8.29 13.48 -13.09
CA LEU A 255 -7.80 14.72 -13.70
C LEU A 255 -7.11 15.64 -12.67
N SER A 256 -7.49 16.91 -12.58
CA SER A 256 -6.79 17.92 -11.77
C SER A 256 -7.22 17.97 -10.30
N GLY A 257 -8.35 17.39 -9.94
CA GLY A 257 -8.81 17.29 -8.54
C GLY A 257 -7.91 16.38 -7.71
N ASN A 258 -7.86 16.61 -6.40
CA ASN A 258 -7.18 15.67 -5.50
C ASN A 258 -8.05 14.43 -5.22
N ALA A 259 -7.42 13.29 -5.00
CA ALA A 259 -8.08 12.11 -4.46
C ALA A 259 -8.48 12.35 -2.99
N GLY A 260 -9.56 11.71 -2.54
CA GLY A 260 -10.03 11.82 -1.17
C GLY A 260 -9.33 10.83 -0.23
N ASN A 261 -9.61 10.96 1.06
CA ASN A 261 -9.06 10.06 2.06
C ASN A 261 -9.94 8.83 2.26
N ILE A 262 -9.33 7.70 2.55
CA ILE A 262 -10.02 6.44 2.86
C ILE A 262 -9.60 5.98 4.26
N ASP A 263 -10.59 5.77 5.15
CA ASP A 263 -10.40 5.17 6.48
C ASP A 263 -11.21 3.89 6.58
N VAL A 264 -10.52 2.74 6.71
CA VAL A 264 -11.12 1.40 6.78
C VAL A 264 -10.75 0.76 8.10
N GLN A 265 -11.78 0.38 8.85
CA GLN A 265 -11.63 -0.25 10.17
C GLN A 265 -12.40 -1.58 10.21
N ALA A 266 -11.71 -2.66 10.57
CA ALA A 266 -12.33 -3.95 10.85
C ALA A 266 -11.93 -4.43 12.25
N THR A 267 -12.88 -4.77 13.10
CA THR A 267 -12.55 -5.33 14.42
C THR A 267 -11.95 -6.73 14.32
N GLY A 268 -12.34 -7.50 13.31
CA GLY A 268 -11.83 -8.83 12.98
C GLY A 268 -10.85 -8.78 11.78
N SER A 269 -11.11 -9.58 10.76
CA SER A 269 -10.24 -9.71 9.59
C SER A 269 -10.60 -8.76 8.45
N LEU A 270 -9.56 -8.29 7.76
CA LEU A 270 -9.65 -7.68 6.44
C LEU A 270 -8.95 -8.59 5.41
N SER A 271 -9.64 -8.92 4.32
CA SER A 271 -9.08 -9.68 3.21
C SER A 271 -9.31 -8.95 1.89
N VAL A 272 -8.24 -8.72 1.13
CA VAL A 272 -8.27 -8.18 -0.25
C VAL A 272 -7.64 -9.25 -1.14
N LYS A 273 -8.42 -9.83 -2.04
CA LYS A 273 -8.00 -10.97 -2.84
C LYS A 273 -8.22 -10.77 -4.32
N ASP A 274 -7.36 -11.44 -5.09
CA ASP A 274 -7.40 -11.52 -6.54
C ASP A 274 -7.07 -10.20 -7.26
N ASN A 275 -6.75 -10.32 -8.54
CA ASN A 275 -6.36 -9.20 -9.39
C ASN A 275 -7.50 -8.17 -9.53
N GLY A 276 -7.19 -6.90 -9.33
CA GLY A 276 -8.16 -5.81 -9.42
C GLY A 276 -8.86 -5.47 -8.12
N SER A 277 -8.68 -6.25 -7.04
CA SER A 277 -9.20 -5.92 -5.72
C SER A 277 -8.36 -4.86 -5.04
N SER A 278 -8.97 -3.76 -4.55
CA SER A 278 -8.19 -2.70 -3.92
C SER A 278 -8.93 -1.80 -2.93
N ILE A 279 -8.15 -1.18 -2.04
CA ILE A 279 -8.48 0.02 -1.28
C ILE A 279 -7.57 1.11 -1.83
N ASN A 280 -8.12 2.07 -2.60
CA ASN A 280 -7.30 2.88 -3.48
C ASN A 280 -7.70 4.36 -3.51
N SER A 281 -6.73 5.24 -3.15
CA SER A 281 -6.84 6.70 -3.22
C SER A 281 -5.75 7.31 -4.11
N SER A 282 -5.50 6.73 -5.28
CA SER A 282 -4.45 7.17 -6.20
C SER A 282 -4.90 8.31 -7.13
N THR A 283 -3.92 9.00 -7.72
CA THR A 283 -4.15 10.01 -8.75
C THR A 283 -3.51 9.62 -10.09
N TRP A 284 -4.14 10.05 -11.20
CA TRP A 284 -3.62 9.79 -12.56
C TRP A 284 -3.24 11.04 -13.34
N TRP A 285 -3.48 12.23 -12.80
CA TRP A 285 -3.13 13.49 -13.46
C TRP A 285 -2.46 14.47 -12.48
N SER A 286 -2.76 15.76 -12.54
CA SER A 286 -2.09 16.78 -11.73
C SER A 286 -2.53 16.88 -10.26
N GLY A 287 -3.64 16.25 -9.88
CA GLY A 287 -4.10 16.19 -8.50
C GLY A 287 -3.22 15.30 -7.62
N ASN A 288 -3.21 15.56 -6.32
CA ASN A 288 -2.50 14.72 -5.35
C ASN A 288 -3.35 13.50 -4.94
N ALA A 289 -2.69 12.40 -4.66
CA ALA A 289 -3.33 11.25 -4.02
C ALA A 289 -3.66 11.56 -2.55
N GLY A 290 -4.66 10.88 -1.99
CA GLY A 290 -5.12 11.07 -0.61
C GLY A 290 -4.39 10.18 0.40
N THR A 291 -4.92 10.15 1.61
CA THR A 291 -4.43 9.25 2.67
C THR A 291 -5.30 8.00 2.72
N VAL A 292 -4.66 6.82 2.75
CA VAL A 292 -5.33 5.54 3.00
C VAL A 292 -4.92 5.03 4.37
N LYS A 293 -5.88 4.92 5.28
CA LYS A 293 -5.68 4.36 6.61
C LYS A 293 -6.48 3.08 6.74
N VAL A 294 -5.81 1.99 7.13
CA VAL A 294 -6.42 0.67 7.29
C VAL A 294 -6.05 0.09 8.63
N SER A 295 -7.05 -0.32 9.40
CA SER A 295 -6.84 -1.02 10.67
C SER A 295 -7.72 -2.27 10.76
N ALA A 296 -7.14 -3.40 11.20
CA ALA A 296 -7.89 -4.65 11.38
C ALA A 296 -7.25 -5.55 12.45
N GLY A 297 -8.00 -6.54 12.94
CA GLY A 297 -7.45 -7.59 13.81
C GLY A 297 -6.39 -8.43 13.09
N SER A 298 -6.62 -8.76 11.81
CA SER A 298 -5.66 -9.35 10.88
C SER A 298 -5.92 -8.86 9.46
N ILE A 299 -4.86 -8.82 8.62
CA ILE A 299 -4.95 -8.32 7.24
C ILE A 299 -4.29 -9.33 6.30
N THR A 300 -4.97 -9.65 5.20
CA THR A 300 -4.43 -10.47 4.10
C THR A 300 -4.62 -9.75 2.78
N LEU A 301 -3.53 -9.53 2.06
CA LEU A 301 -3.52 -9.09 0.66
C LEU A 301 -2.96 -10.24 -0.17
N ASP A 302 -3.72 -10.77 -1.12
CA ASP A 302 -3.32 -11.93 -1.92
C ASP A 302 -3.75 -11.75 -3.39
N GLY A 303 -2.81 -11.45 -4.26
CA GLY A 303 -3.05 -11.30 -5.71
C GLY A 303 -3.22 -12.62 -6.45
N GLN A 304 -3.13 -13.76 -5.77
CA GLN A 304 -3.25 -15.12 -6.29
C GLN A 304 -2.28 -15.45 -7.47
N GLY A 305 -1.16 -14.74 -7.53
CA GLY A 305 -0.10 -14.95 -8.52
C GLY A 305 -0.36 -14.40 -9.92
N ASN A 306 -1.59 -13.98 -10.23
CA ASN A 306 -1.99 -13.52 -11.57
C ASN A 306 -2.15 -12.00 -11.71
N GLY A 307 -2.01 -11.25 -10.63
CA GLY A 307 -2.19 -9.81 -10.62
C GLY A 307 -2.00 -9.18 -9.26
N VAL A 308 -2.60 -8.01 -9.03
CA VAL A 308 -2.35 -7.21 -7.85
C VAL A 308 -3.61 -7.05 -7.00
N ALA A 309 -3.49 -7.43 -5.71
CA ALA A 309 -4.43 -7.06 -4.65
C ALA A 309 -3.79 -5.95 -3.80
N ALA A 310 -4.39 -4.75 -3.72
CA ALA A 310 -3.65 -3.59 -3.23
C ALA A 310 -4.35 -2.75 -2.15
N ILE A 311 -3.53 -2.16 -1.27
CA ILE A 311 -3.83 -0.95 -0.52
C ILE A 311 -2.92 0.14 -1.08
N SER A 312 -3.48 1.17 -1.76
CA SER A 312 -2.68 2.08 -2.58
C SER A 312 -3.08 3.54 -2.45
N SER A 313 -2.06 4.41 -2.46
CA SER A 313 -2.20 5.87 -2.61
C SER A 313 -1.09 6.42 -3.53
N ALA A 314 -1.01 5.91 -4.74
CA ALA A 314 0.05 6.17 -5.69
C ALA A 314 -0.23 7.38 -6.60
N SER A 315 0.84 7.95 -7.18
CA SER A 315 0.72 8.93 -8.27
C SER A 315 1.15 8.30 -9.59
N ARG A 316 0.22 8.25 -10.55
CA ARG A 316 0.45 7.71 -11.90
C ARG A 316 0.34 8.79 -12.97
N SER A 317 0.63 10.04 -12.59
CA SER A 317 0.41 11.22 -13.42
C SER A 317 1.31 11.26 -14.65
N LEU A 318 0.70 11.46 -15.81
CA LEU A 318 1.39 11.74 -17.09
C LEU A 318 1.53 13.25 -17.36
N SER A 319 1.01 14.12 -16.48
CA SER A 319 0.94 15.57 -16.69
C SER A 319 2.10 16.34 -16.05
N ASP A 320 2.25 17.59 -16.47
CA ASP A 320 3.12 18.59 -15.83
C ASP A 320 2.28 19.85 -15.54
N PRO A 321 2.12 20.29 -14.28
CA PRO A 321 2.68 19.71 -13.05
C PRO A 321 2.05 18.37 -12.68
N ALA A 322 2.88 17.48 -12.12
CA ALA A 322 2.44 16.16 -11.69
C ALA A 322 1.98 16.15 -10.23
N GLY A 323 0.92 15.39 -9.95
CA GLY A 323 0.46 15.14 -8.59
C GLY A 323 1.45 14.28 -7.79
N ARG A 324 1.37 14.37 -6.47
CA ARG A 324 2.18 13.58 -5.53
C ARG A 324 1.40 12.36 -5.06
N ALA A 325 2.11 11.27 -4.78
CA ALA A 325 1.51 10.15 -4.06
C ALA A 325 1.21 10.54 -2.60
N GLY A 326 0.28 9.85 -1.97
CA GLY A 326 -0.21 10.15 -0.63
C GLY A 326 0.44 9.30 0.46
N THR A 327 -0.27 9.13 1.56
CA THR A 327 0.18 8.31 2.69
C THR A 327 -0.65 7.04 2.77
N VAL A 328 0.02 5.90 3.00
CA VAL A 328 -0.63 4.63 3.34
C VAL A 328 -0.22 4.24 4.76
N ASP A 329 -1.19 4.06 5.66
CA ASP A 329 -0.98 3.67 7.06
C ASP A 329 -1.78 2.39 7.34
N VAL A 330 -1.07 1.28 7.57
CA VAL A 330 -1.66 -0.05 7.79
C VAL A 330 -1.31 -0.53 9.19
N THR A 331 -2.31 -0.79 10.01
CA THR A 331 -2.13 -1.22 11.39
C THR A 331 -2.91 -2.49 11.69
N THR A 332 -2.24 -3.49 12.28
CA THR A 332 -2.88 -4.70 12.80
C THR A 332 -2.17 -5.21 14.05
N ALA A 333 -2.92 -5.59 15.07
CA ALA A 333 -2.34 -6.26 16.23
C ALA A 333 -1.97 -7.73 15.94
N GLY A 334 -2.62 -8.35 14.97
CA GLY A 334 -2.38 -9.72 14.53
C GLY A 334 -1.38 -9.83 13.38
N THR A 335 -1.70 -10.71 12.43
CA THR A 335 -0.86 -10.96 11.26
C THR A 335 -1.25 -10.05 10.11
N LEU A 336 -0.26 -9.42 9.49
CA LEU A 336 -0.32 -8.87 8.14
C LEU A 336 0.36 -9.85 7.19
N ALA A 337 -0.41 -10.38 6.23
CA ALA A 337 0.08 -11.25 5.17
C ALA A 337 -0.05 -10.56 3.82
N VAL A 338 1.06 -10.39 3.11
CA VAL A 338 1.16 -9.78 1.77
C VAL A 338 1.72 -10.85 0.84
N LEU A 339 0.85 -11.43 0.02
CA LEU A 339 1.11 -12.69 -0.67
C LEU A 339 0.85 -12.58 -2.18
N ASN A 340 1.62 -13.30 -2.99
CA ASN A 340 1.28 -13.61 -4.40
C ASN A 340 0.83 -12.41 -5.25
N GLY A 341 1.51 -11.28 -5.21
CA GLY A 341 1.06 -10.04 -5.86
C GLY A 341 0.25 -9.12 -4.94
N GLY A 342 0.18 -9.41 -3.64
CA GLY A 342 -0.29 -8.46 -2.63
C GLY A 342 0.61 -7.23 -2.56
N LEU A 343 0.05 -6.03 -2.47
CA LEU A 343 0.84 -4.79 -2.52
C LEU A 343 0.31 -3.71 -1.59
N ILE A 344 1.21 -3.11 -0.80
CA ILE A 344 0.97 -1.86 -0.07
C ILE A 344 1.82 -0.78 -0.75
N ASP A 345 1.18 0.20 -1.41
CA ASP A 345 1.87 1.04 -2.38
C ASP A 345 1.57 2.53 -2.24
N SER A 346 2.65 3.33 -2.20
CA SER A 346 2.59 4.79 -2.32
C SER A 346 3.63 5.32 -3.33
N SER A 347 3.86 4.56 -4.40
CA SER A 347 4.86 4.87 -5.42
C SER A 347 4.42 6.00 -6.36
N THR A 348 5.38 6.54 -7.11
CA THR A 348 5.12 7.50 -8.16
C THR A 348 5.65 7.01 -9.52
N TRP A 349 4.86 7.21 -10.56
CA TRP A 349 5.24 7.07 -11.98
C TRP A 349 5.30 8.43 -12.66
N SER A 350 5.51 9.51 -11.89
CA SER A 350 5.40 10.89 -12.36
C SER A 350 6.57 11.75 -11.91
N ARG A 351 6.53 13.06 -12.24
CA ARG A 351 7.44 14.06 -11.69
C ARG A 351 7.13 14.44 -10.25
N GLY A 352 5.97 14.07 -9.72
CA GLY A 352 5.63 14.22 -8.30
C GLY A 352 6.39 13.22 -7.44
N ASN A 353 6.60 13.55 -6.18
CA ASN A 353 7.25 12.63 -5.24
C ASN A 353 6.33 11.45 -4.89
N ALA A 354 6.92 10.30 -4.64
CA ALA A 354 6.26 9.20 -3.95
C ALA A 354 5.90 9.60 -2.51
N GLY A 355 5.01 8.86 -1.88
CA GLY A 355 4.48 9.20 -0.56
C GLY A 355 5.16 8.44 0.57
N THR A 356 4.42 8.27 1.66
CA THR A 356 4.92 7.55 2.84
C THR A 356 4.08 6.31 3.09
N VAL A 357 4.75 5.18 3.35
CA VAL A 357 4.09 3.96 3.82
C VAL A 357 4.49 3.69 5.26
N LYS A 358 3.49 3.52 6.13
CA LYS A 358 3.67 3.10 7.51
C LYS A 358 2.95 1.78 7.74
N VAL A 359 3.64 0.82 8.34
CA VAL A 359 3.08 -0.48 8.69
C VAL A 359 3.39 -0.81 10.14
N SER A 360 2.35 -1.15 10.90
CA SER A 360 2.49 -1.66 12.26
C SER A 360 1.75 -3.00 12.36
N ALA A 361 2.46 -4.08 12.75
CA ALA A 361 1.88 -5.41 12.80
C ALA A 361 2.39 -6.22 14.00
N GLY A 362 1.57 -7.18 14.48
CA GLY A 362 2.04 -8.18 15.42
C GLY A 362 3.02 -9.15 14.78
N ARG A 363 2.71 -9.61 13.56
CA ARG A 363 3.55 -10.42 12.67
C ARG A 363 3.38 -9.93 11.23
N LEU A 364 4.47 -9.90 10.46
CA LEU A 364 4.43 -9.55 9.03
C LEU A 364 5.05 -10.68 8.20
N VAL A 365 4.31 -11.12 7.18
CA VAL A 365 4.80 -12.06 6.17
C VAL A 365 4.61 -11.40 4.80
N ILE A 366 5.69 -11.25 4.07
CA ILE A 366 5.71 -10.84 2.66
C ILE A 366 6.27 -12.03 1.88
N ASP A 367 5.44 -12.62 1.02
CA ASP A 367 5.82 -13.85 0.29
C ASP A 367 5.36 -13.76 -1.17
N GLY A 368 6.32 -13.63 -2.06
CA GLY A 368 6.06 -13.54 -3.50
C GLY A 368 5.56 -14.83 -4.12
N MET A 369 5.86 -16.00 -3.55
CA MET A 369 5.42 -17.33 -3.99
C MET A 369 5.49 -17.55 -5.51
N GLY A 370 6.45 -16.92 -6.20
CA GLY A 370 6.59 -16.98 -7.66
C GLY A 370 5.57 -16.15 -8.45
N ALA A 371 4.94 -15.16 -7.81
CA ALA A 371 4.05 -14.22 -8.50
C ALA A 371 4.74 -13.51 -9.66
N ARG A 372 3.99 -13.24 -10.72
CA ARG A 372 4.48 -12.49 -11.90
C ARG A 372 4.53 -10.97 -11.67
N THR A 373 3.93 -10.51 -10.59
CA THR A 373 3.86 -9.10 -10.18
C THR A 373 4.61 -8.90 -8.87
N SER A 374 5.03 -7.68 -8.59
CA SER A 374 5.67 -7.32 -7.33
C SER A 374 4.77 -7.65 -6.15
N THR A 375 5.36 -8.26 -5.12
CA THR A 375 4.69 -8.56 -3.84
C THR A 375 5.41 -7.81 -2.73
N GLY A 376 4.70 -6.99 -1.95
CA GLY A 376 5.34 -6.34 -0.81
C GLY A 376 4.86 -4.94 -0.45
N ILE A 377 5.79 -4.15 0.04
CA ILE A 377 5.60 -2.76 0.49
C ILE A 377 6.46 -1.86 -0.39
N SER A 378 5.85 -0.87 -1.05
CA SER A 378 6.52 -0.07 -2.06
C SER A 378 6.24 1.42 -1.90
N SER A 379 7.30 2.24 -2.04
CA SER A 379 7.19 3.69 -2.20
C SER A 379 8.23 4.21 -3.19
N ASN A 380 8.23 3.62 -4.36
CA ASN A 380 9.23 3.78 -5.41
C ASN A 380 8.98 5.00 -6.29
N ASN A 381 10.04 5.43 -6.97
CA ASN A 381 9.95 6.31 -8.11
C ASN A 381 10.26 5.53 -9.39
N TYR A 382 9.25 5.37 -10.25
CA TYR A 382 9.37 4.73 -11.55
C TYR A 382 9.39 5.77 -12.68
N PRO A 383 10.32 5.67 -13.64
CA PRO A 383 10.32 6.57 -14.80
C PRO A 383 9.15 6.21 -15.73
N LEU A 384 8.47 7.22 -16.23
CA LEU A 384 7.62 7.06 -17.40
C LEU A 384 8.47 7.21 -18.66
N SER A 385 8.36 6.25 -19.59
CA SER A 385 9.00 6.35 -20.90
C SER A 385 8.57 7.62 -21.61
N GLY A 386 9.53 8.43 -22.05
CA GLY A 386 9.31 9.69 -22.79
C GLY A 386 9.30 10.96 -21.94
N LEU A 387 9.37 10.91 -20.61
CA LEU A 387 9.53 12.11 -19.79
C LEU A 387 11.02 12.48 -19.67
N THR A 388 11.42 13.56 -20.33
CA THR A 388 12.73 14.22 -20.14
C THR A 388 12.59 15.27 -19.03
N GLY A 389 13.41 15.21 -17.99
CA GLY A 389 13.44 16.19 -16.90
C GLY A 389 13.54 15.55 -15.52
N ASN A 390 13.56 16.38 -14.47
CA ASN A 390 13.67 15.89 -13.09
C ASN A 390 12.43 15.08 -12.72
N ALA A 391 12.63 13.84 -12.34
CA ALA A 391 11.60 13.00 -11.74
C ALA A 391 11.48 13.33 -10.24
N GLY A 392 10.32 12.99 -9.65
CA GLY A 392 10.14 13.07 -8.20
C GLY A 392 11.04 12.10 -7.44
N ASN A 393 11.14 12.25 -6.14
CA ASN A 393 11.87 11.32 -5.29
C ASN A 393 10.99 10.12 -4.91
N ALA A 394 11.61 8.98 -4.63
CA ALA A 394 10.97 7.90 -3.91
C ALA A 394 10.58 8.34 -2.49
N GLY A 395 9.67 7.63 -1.84
CA GLY A 395 9.14 8.02 -0.55
C GLY A 395 9.79 7.29 0.63
N ASN A 396 9.17 7.40 1.79
CA ASN A 396 9.68 6.73 2.98
C ASN A 396 8.82 5.53 3.37
N ILE A 397 9.45 4.48 3.85
CA ILE A 397 8.79 3.29 4.38
C ILE A 397 9.23 3.10 5.83
N ASP A 398 8.26 2.94 6.73
CA ASP A 398 8.47 2.67 8.15
C ASP A 398 7.66 1.44 8.55
N VAL A 399 8.35 0.33 8.88
CA VAL A 399 7.76 -0.96 9.22
C VAL A 399 8.15 -1.33 10.64
N MET A 400 7.16 -1.42 11.52
CA MET A 400 7.31 -1.86 12.90
C MET A 400 6.53 -3.15 13.14
N VAL A 401 7.21 -4.22 13.51
CA VAL A 401 6.62 -5.52 13.78
C VAL A 401 6.96 -5.92 15.21
N ALA A 402 5.94 -6.18 16.03
CA ALA A 402 6.15 -6.55 17.42
C ALA A 402 6.83 -7.93 17.57
N GLY A 403 6.55 -8.86 16.66
CA GLY A 403 7.11 -10.21 16.62
C GLY A 403 8.01 -10.44 15.41
N SER A 404 7.68 -11.42 14.56
CA SER A 404 8.50 -11.81 13.41
C SER A 404 8.12 -11.11 12.12
N LEU A 405 9.14 -10.70 11.36
CA LEU A 405 9.07 -10.29 9.98
C LEU A 405 9.71 -11.35 9.09
N SER A 406 9.01 -11.75 8.03
CA SER A 406 9.56 -12.62 6.97
C SER A 406 9.35 -11.96 5.60
N VAL A 407 10.42 -11.85 4.82
CA VAL A 407 10.42 -11.36 3.42
C VAL A 407 10.98 -12.48 2.55
N LEU A 408 10.11 -13.15 1.80
CA LEU A 408 10.38 -14.45 1.20
C LEU A 408 10.05 -14.47 -0.30
N ASN A 409 10.73 -15.34 -1.05
CA ASN A 409 10.38 -15.69 -2.44
C ASN A 409 10.16 -14.45 -3.32
N ALA A 410 11.17 -13.60 -3.43
CA ALA A 410 11.14 -12.32 -4.14
C ALA A 410 10.11 -11.30 -3.58
N GLY A 411 9.64 -11.48 -2.34
CA GLY A 411 8.92 -10.45 -1.60
C GLY A 411 9.81 -9.24 -1.32
N GLN A 412 9.24 -8.04 -1.22
CA GLN A 412 10.07 -6.83 -1.12
C GLN A 412 9.51 -5.75 -0.18
N ILE A 413 10.45 -5.02 0.46
CA ILE A 413 10.22 -3.71 1.09
C ILE A 413 11.12 -2.74 0.35
N ASP A 414 10.55 -1.87 -0.50
CA ASP A 414 11.30 -1.18 -1.52
C ASP A 414 10.94 0.31 -1.65
N SER A 415 11.95 1.18 -1.49
CA SER A 415 11.85 2.63 -1.72
C SER A 415 12.91 3.12 -2.71
N SER A 416 13.08 2.40 -3.81
CA SER A 416 14.11 2.67 -4.81
C SER A 416 13.69 3.73 -5.83
N THR A 417 14.67 4.28 -6.53
CA THR A 417 14.48 5.14 -7.69
C THR A 417 15.05 4.49 -8.95
N TRP A 418 14.31 4.60 -10.07
CA TRP A 418 14.78 4.22 -11.41
C TRP A 418 14.92 5.44 -12.33
N SER A 419 15.09 6.64 -11.74
CA SER A 419 15.09 7.91 -12.45
C SER A 419 16.12 8.90 -11.91
N THR A 420 15.97 10.18 -12.24
CA THR A 420 16.84 11.27 -11.73
C THR A 420 16.53 11.71 -10.30
N GLY A 421 15.38 11.32 -9.73
CA GLY A 421 15.04 11.57 -8.32
C GLY A 421 15.80 10.64 -7.37
N ASN A 422 15.90 11.01 -6.11
CA ASN A 422 16.57 10.21 -5.10
C ASN A 422 15.68 9.06 -4.59
N ALA A 423 16.30 7.97 -4.18
CA ALA A 423 15.65 6.93 -3.39
C ALA A 423 15.28 7.44 -1.99
N GLY A 424 14.36 6.75 -1.31
CA GLY A 424 13.83 7.18 -0.02
C GLY A 424 14.54 6.56 1.17
N THR A 425 13.86 6.59 2.32
CA THR A 425 14.34 5.92 3.54
C THR A 425 13.48 4.71 3.83
N VAL A 426 14.12 3.57 4.09
CA VAL A 426 13.46 2.35 4.58
C VAL A 426 13.90 2.09 6.01
N LYS A 427 12.93 2.04 6.92
CA LYS A 427 13.14 1.65 8.33
C LYS A 427 12.35 0.39 8.63
N VAL A 428 13.02 -0.61 9.19
CA VAL A 428 12.39 -1.88 9.55
C VAL A 428 12.83 -2.26 10.96
N ALA A 429 11.86 -2.54 11.82
CA ALA A 429 12.13 -3.04 13.17
C ALA A 429 11.23 -4.23 13.49
N ALA A 430 11.81 -5.31 14.05
CA ALA A 430 11.09 -6.50 14.49
C ALA A 430 11.84 -7.23 15.61
N ASP A 431 11.21 -8.26 16.23
CA ASP A 431 11.93 -9.15 17.14
C ASP A 431 12.89 -10.06 16.38
N THR A 432 12.40 -10.69 15.32
CA THR A 432 13.19 -11.51 14.40
C THR A 432 12.90 -11.11 12.97
N ILE A 433 13.93 -11.08 12.14
CA ILE A 433 13.83 -10.75 10.72
C ILE A 433 14.44 -11.87 9.90
N THR A 434 13.70 -12.36 8.91
CA THR A 434 14.18 -13.33 7.92
C THR A 434 13.99 -12.73 6.53
N VAL A 435 15.06 -12.70 5.74
CA VAL A 435 15.08 -12.29 4.33
C VAL A 435 15.63 -13.48 3.55
N ASP A 436 14.79 -14.17 2.81
CA ASP A 436 15.14 -15.46 2.22
C ASP A 436 14.58 -15.62 0.80
N ARG A 437 15.25 -16.44 -0.03
CA ARG A 437 14.83 -16.76 -1.41
C ARG A 437 14.50 -15.50 -2.22
N GLU A 438 15.55 -14.69 -2.48
CA GLU A 438 15.46 -13.44 -3.25
C GLU A 438 14.55 -12.37 -2.58
N GLY A 439 14.17 -12.56 -1.31
CA GLY A 439 13.52 -11.52 -0.53
C GLY A 439 14.41 -10.28 -0.41
N SER A 440 13.84 -9.06 -0.40
CA SER A 440 14.66 -7.85 -0.35
C SER A 440 14.12 -6.74 0.53
N ILE A 441 15.04 -6.02 1.20
CA ILE A 441 14.79 -4.76 1.90
C ILE A 441 15.74 -3.74 1.28
N ARG A 442 15.21 -2.80 0.45
CA ARG A 442 16.09 -1.99 -0.35
C ARG A 442 15.65 -0.53 -0.55
N SER A 443 16.64 0.30 -0.86
CA SER A 443 16.47 1.69 -1.27
C SER A 443 17.58 2.10 -2.24
N THR A 444 17.55 1.53 -3.44
CA THR A 444 18.60 1.62 -4.45
C THR A 444 18.35 2.74 -5.46
N SER A 445 19.43 3.21 -6.10
CA SER A 445 19.32 3.95 -7.36
C SER A 445 19.58 2.97 -8.51
N SER A 446 18.51 2.56 -9.17
CA SER A 446 18.52 1.49 -10.20
C SER A 446 18.26 2.04 -11.59
N GLN A 447 18.68 1.33 -12.63
CA GLN A 447 18.42 1.67 -14.03
C GLN A 447 17.41 0.70 -14.66
N GLN A 448 16.43 1.25 -15.39
CA GLN A 448 15.66 0.45 -16.34
C GLN A 448 16.38 0.40 -17.70
N VAL A 449 16.29 -0.74 -18.38
CA VAL A 449 17.01 -1.06 -19.63
C VAL A 449 16.82 -0.04 -20.77
N LEU A 450 15.78 0.80 -20.72
CA LEU A 450 15.45 1.78 -21.76
C LEU A 450 15.34 3.23 -21.23
N ALA A 451 15.72 3.49 -20.00
CA ALA A 451 15.64 4.83 -19.39
C ALA A 451 17.01 5.54 -19.38
N PRO A 452 17.06 6.89 -19.31
CA PRO A 452 18.30 7.62 -19.07
C PRO A 452 19.00 7.09 -17.82
N VAL A 453 20.36 7.16 -17.81
CA VAL A 453 21.13 6.76 -16.63
C VAL A 453 20.62 7.51 -15.40
N PRO A 454 20.21 6.81 -14.32
CA PRO A 454 19.71 7.45 -13.12
C PRO A 454 20.83 8.31 -12.50
N THR A 455 20.49 9.54 -12.13
CA THR A 455 21.41 10.46 -11.44
C THR A 455 21.05 10.62 -9.97
N GLY A 456 19.94 10.01 -9.54
CA GLY A 456 19.48 10.02 -8.16
C GLY A 456 20.39 9.21 -7.24
N PHE A 457 20.42 9.62 -5.98
CA PHE A 457 21.18 8.91 -4.94
C PHE A 457 20.41 7.69 -4.43
N GLY A 458 21.12 6.63 -4.04
CA GLY A 458 20.59 5.57 -3.19
C GLY A 458 20.13 6.14 -1.86
N GLY A 459 19.14 5.50 -1.23
CA GLY A 459 18.54 5.99 0.02
C GLY A 459 19.16 5.35 1.26
N ASN A 460 18.53 5.59 2.42
CA ASN A 460 18.99 5.04 3.68
C ASN A 460 18.16 3.81 4.04
N VAL A 461 18.81 2.71 4.41
CA VAL A 461 18.17 1.49 4.90
C VAL A 461 18.59 1.26 6.35
N GLN A 462 17.61 1.18 7.26
CA GLN A 462 17.82 0.87 8.67
C GLN A 462 17.04 -0.38 9.03
N VAL A 463 17.75 -1.42 9.49
CA VAL A 463 17.14 -2.70 9.90
C VAL A 463 17.55 -3.01 11.33
N ASN A 464 16.56 -3.19 12.18
CA ASN A 464 16.77 -3.50 13.60
C ASN A 464 16.00 -4.78 13.98
N ALA A 465 16.71 -5.87 14.24
CA ALA A 465 16.16 -7.09 14.80
C ALA A 465 16.55 -7.18 16.26
N ARG A 466 15.58 -7.20 17.19
CA ARG A 466 15.91 -7.30 18.61
C ARG A 466 16.70 -8.56 18.94
N ASN A 467 16.33 -9.69 18.32
CA ASN A 467 16.94 -11.00 18.55
C ASN A 467 17.83 -11.41 17.36
N THR A 468 17.24 -11.88 16.27
CA THR A 468 18.00 -12.49 15.18
C THR A 468 17.62 -11.88 13.83
N LEU A 469 18.62 -11.54 13.02
CA LEU A 469 18.52 -11.28 11.60
C LEU A 469 19.11 -12.47 10.83
N THR A 470 18.31 -13.07 9.94
CA THR A 470 18.75 -14.10 9.01
C THR A 470 18.58 -13.62 7.58
N ILE A 471 19.65 -13.68 6.80
CA ILE A 471 19.66 -13.39 5.36
C ILE A 471 20.14 -14.64 4.66
N SER A 472 19.33 -15.22 3.76
CA SER A 472 19.68 -16.50 3.14
C SER A 472 19.18 -16.61 1.69
N ASN A 473 19.79 -17.51 0.93
CA ASN A 473 19.33 -17.97 -0.38
C ASN A 473 18.93 -16.83 -1.35
N GLY A 474 19.83 -15.90 -1.60
CA GLY A 474 19.54 -14.74 -2.47
C GLY A 474 18.87 -13.57 -1.76
N GLY A 475 18.64 -13.65 -0.45
CA GLY A 475 18.09 -12.55 0.33
C GLY A 475 19.03 -11.35 0.42
N GLU A 476 18.51 -10.10 0.41
CA GLU A 476 19.35 -8.91 0.41
C GLU A 476 18.82 -7.75 1.25
N ILE A 477 19.74 -6.99 1.85
CA ILE A 477 19.51 -5.64 2.38
C ILE A 477 20.41 -4.70 1.58
N ASP A 478 19.82 -3.78 0.78
CA ASP A 478 20.59 -3.09 -0.24
C ASP A 478 20.25 -1.60 -0.37
N SER A 479 21.31 -0.76 -0.48
CA SER A 479 21.22 0.66 -0.82
C SER A 479 22.21 1.04 -1.92
N SER A 480 22.51 0.14 -2.84
CA SER A 480 23.50 0.32 -3.91
C SER A 480 23.05 1.32 -4.98
N THR A 481 24.00 1.76 -5.80
CA THR A 481 23.74 2.57 -6.99
C THR A 481 24.17 1.83 -8.26
N TYR A 482 23.35 1.95 -9.28
CA TYR A 482 23.60 1.49 -10.66
C TYR A 482 23.71 2.70 -11.61
N GLY A 483 23.76 3.91 -11.08
CA GLY A 483 23.76 5.17 -11.80
C GLY A 483 24.92 6.10 -11.42
N SER A 484 24.82 7.39 -11.79
CA SER A 484 25.83 8.40 -11.48
C SER A 484 25.68 9.03 -10.09
N GLY A 485 24.56 8.83 -9.40
CA GLY A 485 24.37 9.22 -7.99
C GLY A 485 25.10 8.26 -7.05
N ASN A 486 25.48 8.72 -5.87
CA ASN A 486 26.11 7.85 -4.87
C ASN A 486 25.12 6.83 -4.30
N ALA A 487 25.62 5.68 -3.88
CA ALA A 487 24.89 4.75 -3.04
C ALA A 487 24.55 5.38 -1.68
N GLY A 488 23.58 4.84 -0.99
CA GLY A 488 23.13 5.37 0.30
C GLY A 488 23.85 4.73 1.50
N THR A 489 23.19 4.76 2.65
CA THR A 489 23.72 4.15 3.86
C THR A 489 22.87 2.98 4.30
N VAL A 490 23.50 1.90 4.77
CA VAL A 490 22.82 0.77 5.40
C VAL A 490 23.29 0.65 6.85
N SER A 491 22.35 0.65 7.78
CA SER A 491 22.60 0.41 9.19
C SER A 491 21.78 -0.81 9.63
N VAL A 492 22.49 -1.83 10.10
CA VAL A 492 21.88 -3.09 10.58
C VAL A 492 22.28 -3.32 12.02
N SER A 493 21.30 -3.60 12.88
CA SER A 493 21.55 -4.02 14.26
C SER A 493 20.72 -5.23 14.63
N ALA A 494 21.34 -6.21 15.33
CA ALA A 494 20.63 -7.39 15.79
C ALA A 494 21.25 -7.98 17.08
N GLY A 495 20.57 -8.93 17.72
CA GLY A 495 21.17 -9.82 18.70
C GLY A 495 22.24 -10.67 18.01
N ASP A 496 21.81 -11.55 17.10
CA ASP A 496 22.67 -12.33 16.20
C ASP A 496 22.37 -11.99 14.75
N ILE A 497 23.39 -12.04 13.89
CA ILE A 497 23.27 -11.87 12.44
C ILE A 497 23.82 -13.11 11.75
N ARG A 498 23.02 -13.71 10.85
CA ARG A 498 23.39 -14.87 10.05
C ARG A 498 23.17 -14.60 8.58
N ILE A 499 24.22 -14.74 7.78
CA ILE A 499 24.20 -14.56 6.32
C ILE A 499 24.74 -15.84 5.69
N PHE A 500 23.85 -16.70 5.14
CA PHE A 500 24.26 -17.98 4.61
C PHE A 500 23.26 -18.51 3.57
N GLY A 501 23.66 -19.46 2.75
CA GLY A 501 22.73 -20.15 1.87
C GLY A 501 23.30 -20.38 0.47
N GLU A 502 22.39 -20.53 -0.47
CA GLU A 502 22.69 -20.71 -1.90
C GLU A 502 22.18 -19.49 -2.67
N GLY A 503 22.72 -19.22 -3.84
CA GLY A 503 22.29 -18.10 -4.68
C GLY A 503 23.45 -17.33 -5.29
N THR A 504 23.13 -16.35 -6.15
CA THR A 504 24.17 -15.61 -6.90
C THR A 504 24.80 -14.48 -6.11
N LEU A 505 24.00 -13.72 -5.38
CA LEU A 505 24.42 -12.59 -4.58
C LEU A 505 23.43 -12.46 -3.41
N PHE A 506 23.90 -12.48 -2.19
CA PHE A 506 23.05 -12.30 -1.01
C PHE A 506 23.85 -11.73 0.16
N GLY A 507 23.17 -10.92 0.96
CA GLY A 507 23.80 -10.27 2.10
C GLY A 507 23.42 -8.80 2.30
N ILE A 508 24.39 -7.97 2.68
CA ILE A 508 24.19 -6.55 2.99
C ILE A 508 25.06 -5.71 2.05
N PHE A 509 24.43 -4.81 1.30
CA PHE A 509 25.07 -4.08 0.22
C PHE A 509 24.85 -2.58 0.29
N SER A 510 25.88 -1.82 -0.09
CA SER A 510 25.79 -0.41 -0.47
C SER A 510 26.90 -0.09 -1.49
N ALA A 511 26.87 -0.80 -2.61
CA ALA A 511 27.91 -0.84 -3.61
C ALA A 511 27.65 0.13 -4.78
N ALA A 512 28.69 0.41 -5.57
CA ALA A 512 28.58 1.14 -6.83
C ALA A 512 28.81 0.17 -8.01
N TYR A 513 27.71 -0.26 -8.64
CA TYR A 513 27.77 -1.29 -9.68
C TYR A 513 27.92 -0.71 -11.10
N GLY A 514 27.39 0.48 -11.39
CA GLY A 514 27.40 1.05 -12.74
C GLY A 514 26.61 0.23 -13.76
N THR A 515 26.56 0.71 -15.00
CA THR A 515 25.98 -0.02 -16.13
C THR A 515 27.06 -0.39 -17.13
N LEU A 516 26.87 -1.47 -17.87
CA LEU A 516 27.80 -1.94 -18.91
C LEU A 516 28.16 -0.86 -19.95
N GLU A 517 27.27 0.13 -20.15
CA GLU A 517 27.46 1.23 -21.11
C GLU A 517 28.11 2.47 -20.50
N ASN A 518 28.23 2.59 -19.15
CA ASN A 518 28.68 3.77 -18.47
C ASN A 518 29.49 3.49 -17.18
N LEU A 519 30.42 2.59 -17.21
CA LEU A 519 31.35 2.33 -16.10
C LEU A 519 32.18 3.59 -15.73
N ALA A 520 32.33 4.54 -16.65
CA ALA A 520 33.10 5.78 -16.47
C ALA A 520 32.36 6.90 -15.69
N ARG A 521 31.07 6.74 -15.37
CA ARG A 521 30.25 7.78 -14.74
C ARG A 521 29.35 7.22 -13.66
N SER A 522 29.89 6.64 -12.61
CA SER A 522 29.06 6.23 -11.49
C SER A 522 29.40 6.99 -10.21
N GLY A 523 28.43 7.03 -9.33
CA GLY A 523 28.62 7.53 -7.98
C GLY A 523 29.48 6.61 -7.13
N ASN A 524 29.82 7.07 -5.94
CA ASN A 524 30.55 6.29 -4.96
C ASN A 524 29.64 5.25 -4.29
N ALA A 525 30.24 4.15 -3.84
CA ALA A 525 29.59 3.24 -2.91
C ALA A 525 29.33 3.95 -1.57
N GLY A 526 28.36 3.46 -0.80
CA GLY A 526 27.93 4.09 0.44
C GLY A 526 28.58 3.48 1.69
N SER A 527 28.03 3.79 2.85
CA SER A 527 28.54 3.28 4.13
C SER A 527 27.67 2.16 4.66
N LEU A 528 28.31 1.13 5.22
CA LEU A 528 27.68 0.04 5.97
C LEU A 528 28.08 0.11 7.44
N ASP A 529 27.08 0.04 8.34
CA ASP A 529 27.27 -0.12 9.78
C ASP A 529 26.48 -1.35 10.25
N VAL A 530 27.19 -2.43 10.59
CA VAL A 530 26.61 -3.72 10.96
C VAL A 530 27.00 -4.05 12.38
N ARG A 531 25.99 -4.21 13.26
CA ARG A 531 26.21 -4.44 14.69
C ARG A 531 25.42 -5.66 15.15
N ALA A 532 26.12 -6.67 15.68
CA ALA A 532 25.54 -7.76 16.42
C ALA A 532 25.95 -7.65 17.90
N THR A 533 25.01 -7.78 18.84
CA THR A 533 25.40 -7.84 20.25
C THR A 533 25.94 -9.22 20.62
N GLY A 534 25.57 -10.26 19.89
CA GLY A 534 26.07 -11.64 19.96
C GLY A 534 26.97 -11.96 18.76
N ALA A 535 26.61 -12.97 17.99
CA ALA A 535 27.40 -13.47 16.87
C ALA A 535 27.03 -12.83 15.51
N LEU A 536 28.05 -12.60 14.70
CA LEU A 536 27.94 -12.42 13.26
C LEU A 536 28.51 -13.67 12.56
N GLU A 537 27.67 -14.38 11.81
CA GLU A 537 28.06 -15.55 11.03
C GLU A 537 27.82 -15.27 9.53
N ILE A 538 28.86 -15.43 8.71
CA ILE A 538 28.83 -15.29 7.25
C ILE A 538 29.34 -16.61 6.65
N ALA A 539 28.54 -17.29 5.84
CA ALA A 539 28.91 -18.58 5.29
C ALA A 539 28.34 -18.80 3.87
N ASN A 540 28.88 -19.79 3.16
CA ASN A 540 28.37 -20.28 1.89
C ASN A 540 28.13 -19.21 0.83
N GLY A 541 29.04 -18.23 0.70
CA GLY A 541 28.97 -17.14 -0.27
C GLY A 541 28.24 -15.89 0.20
N GLY A 542 27.83 -15.82 1.48
CA GLY A 542 27.26 -14.63 2.08
C GLY A 542 28.23 -13.45 2.12
N MET A 543 27.71 -12.21 1.96
CA MET A 543 28.57 -11.03 1.86
C MET A 543 28.06 -9.81 2.61
N ILE A 544 28.99 -9.01 3.11
CA ILE A 544 28.79 -7.60 3.48
C ILE A 544 29.69 -6.78 2.56
N SER A 545 29.12 -5.95 1.65
CA SER A 545 29.94 -5.31 0.63
C SER A 545 29.55 -3.87 0.34
N SER A 546 30.57 -2.99 0.40
CA SER A 546 30.49 -1.62 -0.10
C SER A 546 31.56 -1.37 -1.19
N SER A 547 31.63 -2.25 -2.16
CA SER A 547 32.64 -2.26 -3.22
C SER A 547 32.23 -1.40 -4.42
N THR A 548 33.21 -1.09 -5.30
CA THR A 548 32.96 -0.39 -6.56
C THR A 548 33.43 -1.20 -7.77
N LEU A 549 32.62 -1.21 -8.83
CA LEU A 549 32.97 -1.72 -10.17
C LEU A 549 33.15 -0.58 -11.18
N THR A 550 33.19 0.69 -10.73
CA THR A 550 33.00 1.87 -11.57
C THR A 550 34.07 2.92 -11.31
N SER A 551 33.90 4.14 -11.82
CA SER A 551 34.79 5.27 -11.52
C SER A 551 34.61 5.84 -10.11
N GLY A 552 33.51 5.54 -9.41
CA GLY A 552 33.30 5.94 -8.02
C GLY A 552 34.12 5.09 -7.04
N SER A 553 34.42 5.63 -5.88
CA SER A 553 35.17 4.92 -4.85
C SER A 553 34.30 3.94 -4.06
N ALA A 554 34.91 2.88 -3.55
CA ALA A 554 34.30 2.01 -2.55
C ALA A 554 34.06 2.75 -1.23
N GLY A 555 33.16 2.25 -0.39
CA GLY A 555 32.73 2.95 0.80
C GLY A 555 33.37 2.45 2.10
N LYS A 556 32.82 2.90 3.21
CA LYS A 556 33.27 2.48 4.54
C LYS A 556 32.35 1.35 5.07
N VAL A 557 32.97 0.28 5.54
CA VAL A 557 32.28 -0.83 6.23
C VAL A 557 32.73 -0.86 7.68
N THR A 558 31.79 -0.73 8.59
CA THR A 558 32.04 -0.87 10.04
C THR A 558 31.25 -2.08 10.53
N VAL A 559 31.92 -3.02 11.16
CA VAL A 559 31.32 -4.24 11.72
C VAL A 559 31.73 -4.38 13.19
N SER A 560 30.75 -4.62 14.04
CA SER A 560 30.99 -4.93 15.45
C SER A 560 30.13 -6.11 15.93
N ALA A 561 30.73 -7.06 16.66
CA ALA A 561 30.04 -8.21 17.23
C ALA A 561 30.74 -8.71 18.49
N ALA A 562 30.13 -9.64 19.23
CA ALA A 562 30.87 -10.38 20.24
C ALA A 562 31.81 -11.39 19.56
N ASN A 563 31.26 -12.17 18.63
CA ASN A 563 32.04 -13.13 17.84
C ASN A 563 31.75 -12.94 16.36
N VAL A 564 32.80 -12.95 15.53
CA VAL A 564 32.70 -12.91 14.07
C VAL A 564 33.22 -14.22 13.50
N ARG A 565 32.38 -14.92 12.75
CA ARG A 565 32.76 -16.12 12.02
C ARG A 565 32.49 -15.95 10.53
N ILE A 566 33.50 -16.15 9.70
CA ILE A 566 33.39 -16.15 8.24
C ILE A 566 33.88 -17.49 7.70
N ASP A 567 33.01 -18.24 7.02
CA ASP A 567 33.30 -19.57 6.50
C ASP A 567 32.97 -19.63 4.99
N GLY A 568 33.99 -19.81 4.18
CA GLY A 568 33.86 -19.91 2.73
C GLY A 568 33.87 -21.33 2.15
N GLN A 569 33.88 -22.36 3.01
CA GLN A 569 34.19 -23.75 2.64
C GLN A 569 33.29 -24.36 1.55
N ASN A 570 32.02 -23.99 1.49
CA ASN A 570 31.04 -24.55 0.54
C ASN A 570 30.66 -23.57 -0.59
N SER A 571 31.58 -22.68 -0.98
CA SER A 571 31.30 -21.61 -1.95
C SER A 571 32.23 -21.69 -3.16
N PRO A 572 32.15 -22.74 -4.03
CA PRO A 572 33.04 -22.81 -5.19
C PRO A 572 32.86 -21.59 -6.09
N GLY A 573 33.94 -20.84 -6.27
CA GLY A 573 33.98 -19.63 -7.09
C GLY A 573 33.37 -18.37 -6.47
N ARG A 574 33.02 -18.39 -5.18
CA ARG A 574 32.50 -17.24 -4.42
C ARG A 574 33.16 -17.16 -3.07
N ASN A 575 33.47 -15.94 -2.64
CA ASN A 575 34.09 -15.72 -1.34
C ASN A 575 33.03 -15.25 -0.35
N SER A 576 32.85 -16.01 0.74
CA SER A 576 32.14 -15.47 1.91
C SER A 576 32.99 -14.39 2.55
N GLY A 577 32.41 -13.23 2.88
CA GLY A 577 33.25 -12.22 3.50
C GLY A 577 32.72 -10.81 3.65
N ILE A 578 33.66 -9.93 4.01
CA ILE A 578 33.44 -8.49 4.17
C ILE A 578 34.33 -7.76 3.18
N PHE A 579 33.71 -6.92 2.34
CA PHE A 579 34.39 -6.33 1.18
C PHE A 579 34.17 -4.82 1.08
N SER A 580 35.26 -4.10 0.78
CA SER A 580 35.24 -2.71 0.30
C SER A 580 36.29 -2.52 -0.79
N ARG A 581 36.13 -3.27 -1.89
CA ARG A 581 37.09 -3.42 -2.99
C ARG A 581 36.83 -2.43 -4.11
N ALA A 582 37.88 -2.09 -4.85
CA ALA A 582 37.80 -1.56 -6.20
C ALA A 582 38.16 -2.68 -7.19
N TYR A 583 37.19 -3.18 -7.94
CA TYR A 583 37.35 -4.34 -8.83
C TYR A 583 38.09 -4.00 -10.12
N TYR A 584 38.61 -5.04 -10.78
CA TYR A 584 39.23 -4.94 -12.11
C TYR A 584 38.30 -4.25 -13.12
N GLY A 585 38.85 -3.32 -13.89
CA GLY A 585 38.10 -2.50 -14.84
C GLY A 585 37.47 -1.24 -14.24
N SER A 586 37.49 -1.08 -12.91
CA SER A 586 37.10 0.18 -12.27
C SER A 586 38.23 1.21 -12.35
N SER A 587 37.91 2.49 -12.19
CA SER A 587 38.84 3.57 -11.95
C SER A 587 38.66 4.24 -10.59
N GLY A 588 37.87 3.60 -9.71
CA GLY A 588 37.65 4.03 -8.34
C GLY A 588 38.71 3.52 -7.36
N GLN A 589 38.65 4.01 -6.13
CA GLN A 589 39.54 3.61 -5.05
C GLN A 589 38.86 2.57 -4.16
N SER A 590 39.67 1.69 -3.53
CA SER A 590 39.17 0.85 -2.42
C SER A 590 38.79 1.71 -1.22
N GLY A 591 37.89 1.21 -0.38
CA GLY A 591 37.39 1.95 0.78
C GLY A 591 38.08 1.55 2.09
N GLN A 592 37.29 1.47 3.15
CA GLN A 592 37.75 1.15 4.50
C GLN A 592 36.90 0.02 5.10
N ILE A 593 37.57 -0.86 5.86
CA ILE A 593 36.90 -1.83 6.74
C ILE A 593 37.41 -1.66 8.17
N ILE A 594 36.48 -1.52 9.11
CA ILE A 594 36.75 -1.57 10.56
C ILE A 594 35.92 -2.72 11.12
N LEU A 595 36.60 -3.81 11.48
CA LEU A 595 36.01 -5.02 12.07
C LEU A 595 36.47 -5.13 13.52
N SER A 596 35.54 -5.10 14.46
CA SER A 596 35.84 -5.26 15.89
C SER A 596 34.99 -6.38 16.50
N ALA A 597 35.62 -7.24 17.27
CA ALA A 597 34.94 -8.25 18.08
C ALA A 597 35.40 -8.16 19.55
N THR A 598 34.46 -8.35 20.48
CA THR A 598 34.79 -8.35 21.92
C THR A 598 35.43 -9.65 22.38
N ASP A 599 35.19 -10.77 21.66
CA ASP A 599 35.69 -12.09 22.01
C ASP A 599 36.59 -12.67 20.91
N SER A 600 36.07 -12.91 19.70
CA SER A 600 36.86 -13.54 18.65
C SER A 600 36.47 -13.15 17.22
N VAL A 601 37.48 -13.21 16.33
CA VAL A 601 37.33 -13.23 14.88
C VAL A 601 37.91 -14.55 14.35
N SER A 602 37.09 -15.33 13.65
CA SER A 602 37.47 -16.61 13.05
C SER A 602 37.11 -16.64 11.57
N LEU A 603 38.11 -16.77 10.72
CA LEU A 603 37.97 -16.97 9.28
C LEU A 603 38.41 -18.38 8.89
N THR A 604 37.57 -19.11 8.15
CA THR A 604 37.87 -20.49 7.73
C THR A 604 37.50 -20.72 6.26
N GLY A 605 38.11 -21.70 5.62
CA GLY A 605 37.68 -22.24 4.31
C GLY A 605 37.51 -21.19 3.21
N HIS A 606 38.50 -20.34 2.99
CA HIS A 606 38.48 -19.20 2.06
C HIS A 606 37.61 -18.02 2.48
N GLY A 607 37.23 -17.93 3.77
CA GLY A 607 36.63 -16.72 4.34
C GLY A 607 37.56 -15.51 4.16
N THR A 608 37.01 -14.37 3.73
CA THR A 608 37.83 -13.24 3.29
C THR A 608 37.35 -11.92 3.91
N VAL A 609 38.30 -11.09 4.37
CA VAL A 609 38.08 -9.66 4.66
C VAL A 609 39.00 -8.85 3.76
N SER A 610 38.44 -7.99 2.88
CA SER A 610 39.26 -7.41 1.81
C SER A 610 38.86 -5.99 1.43
N ILE A 611 39.92 -5.13 1.32
CA ILE A 611 39.88 -3.85 0.65
C ILE A 611 40.83 -3.83 -0.57
N GLN A 612 40.99 -4.99 -1.24
CA GLN A 612 41.86 -5.14 -2.41
C GLN A 612 41.51 -4.08 -3.48
N ASN A 613 42.53 -3.56 -4.13
CA ASN A 613 42.40 -2.58 -5.20
C ASN A 613 42.98 -3.14 -6.52
N ASP A 614 42.08 -3.53 -7.43
CA ASP A 614 42.43 -4.02 -8.76
C ASP A 614 42.15 -2.97 -9.85
N ALA A 615 41.84 -1.72 -9.44
CA ALA A 615 41.51 -0.62 -10.32
C ALA A 615 42.71 -0.06 -11.07
N SER A 616 42.47 0.55 -12.22
CA SER A 616 43.45 1.30 -13.01
C SER A 616 43.09 2.78 -13.01
N LEU A 617 43.83 3.59 -12.23
CA LEU A 617 43.60 5.03 -12.09
C LEU A 617 44.44 5.83 -13.11
N GLY A 618 43.82 6.88 -13.66
CA GLY A 618 44.52 7.82 -14.55
C GLY A 618 45.65 8.61 -13.86
N ASN A 619 45.52 8.88 -12.55
CA ASN A 619 46.54 9.48 -11.72
C ASN A 619 46.66 8.74 -10.37
N PRO A 620 47.55 7.76 -10.26
CA PRO A 620 47.67 6.94 -9.06
C PRO A 620 48.36 7.65 -7.89
N PHE A 621 49.09 8.76 -8.13
CA PHE A 621 49.91 9.43 -7.12
C PHE A 621 49.13 10.28 -6.11
N GLY A 622 47.87 10.59 -6.36
CA GLY A 622 47.00 11.38 -5.47
C GLY A 622 46.06 10.54 -4.59
N VAL A 623 46.23 9.23 -4.55
CA VAL A 623 45.35 8.32 -3.86
C VAL A 623 45.71 8.15 -2.39
N THR A 624 44.76 8.40 -1.49
CA THR A 624 44.93 8.04 -0.08
C THR A 624 44.70 6.54 0.10
N PRO A 625 45.70 5.79 0.62
CA PRO A 625 45.51 4.37 0.88
C PRO A 625 44.30 4.11 1.81
N GLY A 626 43.52 3.06 1.53
CA GLY A 626 42.48 2.62 2.42
C GLY A 626 43.01 2.06 3.74
N LEU A 627 42.13 1.80 4.70
CA LEU A 627 42.46 1.16 5.97
C LEU A 627 41.58 -0.09 6.16
N LEU A 628 42.23 -1.23 6.40
CA LEU A 628 41.62 -2.44 6.90
C LEU A 628 42.10 -2.66 8.33
N ALA A 629 41.21 -2.43 9.30
CA ALA A 629 41.50 -2.65 10.71
C ALA A 629 40.67 -3.81 11.25
N VAL A 630 41.32 -4.78 11.87
CA VAL A 630 40.70 -5.93 12.55
C VAL A 630 41.16 -5.97 13.99
N SER A 631 40.21 -5.97 14.94
CA SER A 631 40.53 -5.94 16.37
C SER A 631 39.67 -6.99 17.12
N ALA A 632 40.32 -7.90 17.84
CA ALA A 632 39.68 -8.85 18.74
C ALA A 632 40.69 -9.46 19.74
N PRO A 633 40.27 -9.94 20.91
CA PRO A 633 41.15 -10.70 21.80
C PRO A 633 41.79 -11.91 21.12
N THR A 634 40.99 -12.68 20.37
CA THR A 634 41.46 -13.86 19.63
C THR A 634 41.15 -13.72 18.15
N ILE A 635 42.14 -13.89 17.29
CA ILE A 635 42.00 -13.86 15.82
C ILE A 635 42.58 -15.16 15.27
N LEU A 636 41.72 -15.95 14.59
CA LEU A 636 42.07 -17.25 14.04
C LEU A 636 41.77 -17.29 12.54
N LEU A 637 42.78 -17.57 11.73
CA LEU A 637 42.65 -17.76 10.29
C LEU A 637 43.07 -19.19 9.93
N LYS A 638 42.23 -19.91 9.21
CA LYS A 638 42.55 -21.22 8.66
C LYS A 638 42.06 -21.33 7.23
N ASP A 639 43.00 -21.50 6.27
CA ASP A 639 42.70 -21.48 4.84
C ASP A 639 41.90 -20.20 4.45
N ALA A 640 42.31 -19.02 4.92
CA ALA A 640 41.55 -17.78 4.85
C ALA A 640 42.44 -16.55 4.64
N GLU A 641 41.85 -15.39 4.35
CA GLU A 641 42.65 -14.21 3.98
C GLU A 641 42.10 -12.89 4.56
N ILE A 642 42.96 -12.05 5.07
CA ILE A 642 42.75 -10.62 5.33
C ILE A 642 43.65 -9.85 4.39
N THR A 643 43.11 -9.10 3.40
CA THR A 643 43.92 -8.54 2.33
C THR A 643 43.59 -7.09 2.00
N ALA A 644 44.63 -6.28 1.82
CA ALA A 644 44.58 -4.93 1.28
C ALA A 644 45.53 -4.78 0.07
N ALA A 645 45.81 -5.88 -0.62
CA ALA A 645 46.72 -5.93 -1.78
C ALA A 645 46.24 -5.00 -2.90
N SER A 646 47.18 -4.62 -3.77
CA SER A 646 46.86 -3.93 -5.01
C SER A 646 47.44 -4.73 -6.17
N THR A 647 46.60 -5.07 -7.15
CA THR A 647 47.04 -5.63 -8.44
C THR A 647 46.93 -4.58 -9.55
N GLY A 648 46.33 -3.41 -9.25
CA GLY A 648 46.25 -2.26 -10.14
C GLY A 648 47.51 -1.38 -10.11
N ASN A 649 47.38 -0.13 -10.57
CA ASN A 649 48.49 0.83 -10.63
C ASN A 649 48.58 1.75 -9.38
N VAL A 650 47.90 1.41 -8.28
CA VAL A 650 47.90 2.16 -7.03
C VAL A 650 48.65 1.43 -5.92
N ALA A 651 49.12 2.15 -4.93
CA ALA A 651 49.75 1.54 -3.77
C ALA A 651 48.78 0.65 -2.99
N ALA A 652 49.26 -0.42 -2.38
CA ALA A 652 48.52 -1.24 -1.45
C ALA A 652 48.00 -0.40 -0.26
N SER A 653 46.86 -0.77 0.26
CA SER A 653 46.25 -0.10 1.41
C SER A 653 46.85 -0.60 2.73
N GLN A 654 46.57 0.11 3.82
CA GLN A 654 47.10 -0.24 5.15
C GLN A 654 46.28 -1.35 5.79
N VAL A 655 46.97 -2.34 6.40
CA VAL A 655 46.32 -3.37 7.25
C VAL A 655 46.77 -3.16 8.69
N GLN A 656 45.87 -3.16 9.62
CA GLN A 656 46.07 -3.12 11.06
C GLN A 656 45.37 -4.28 11.72
N VAL A 657 46.10 -5.08 12.51
CA VAL A 657 45.54 -6.23 13.25
C VAL A 657 45.89 -6.11 14.70
N ASP A 658 44.89 -5.89 15.54
CA ASP A 658 45.07 -5.71 16.99
C ASP A 658 44.47 -6.91 17.73
N PHE A 659 45.31 -7.58 18.55
CA PHE A 659 44.89 -8.70 19.36
C PHE A 659 45.50 -8.65 20.75
N SER A 660 44.81 -9.13 21.77
CA SER A 660 45.29 -9.10 23.16
C SER A 660 45.64 -10.49 23.73
N GLN A 661 45.18 -11.56 23.10
CA GLN A 661 45.36 -12.92 23.59
C GLN A 661 46.07 -13.82 22.56
N ARG A 662 45.52 -13.95 21.34
CA ARG A 662 46.02 -14.88 20.34
C ARG A 662 45.80 -14.42 18.90
N LEU A 663 46.82 -14.51 18.09
CA LEU A 663 46.76 -14.51 16.65
C LEU A 663 47.29 -15.86 16.14
N ALA A 664 46.49 -16.63 15.39
CA ALA A 664 46.90 -17.88 14.78
C ALA A 664 46.56 -17.91 13.28
N LEU A 665 47.53 -18.27 12.48
CA LEU A 665 47.44 -18.39 11.03
C LEU A 665 47.78 -19.85 10.65
N ASP A 666 46.89 -20.53 9.96
CA ASP A 666 47.09 -21.87 9.43
C ASP A 666 46.72 -21.80 7.92
N ASN A 667 47.74 -21.97 7.06
CA ASN A 667 47.61 -21.83 5.59
C ASN A 667 46.85 -20.57 5.16
N SER A 668 47.14 -19.44 5.78
CA SER A 668 46.40 -18.19 5.70
C SER A 668 47.29 -16.98 5.52
N GLY A 669 46.76 -15.87 4.96
CA GLY A 669 47.50 -14.64 4.70
C GLY A 669 46.88 -13.39 5.37
N ILE A 670 47.74 -12.43 5.69
CA ILE A 670 47.40 -11.07 6.08
C ILE A 670 48.18 -10.08 5.21
#